data_bb19d9f75013bd20b5dc5e6f2457e9e2
#
_entry.id   bb19d9f75013bd20b5dc5e6f2457e9e2
#
_cell.length_a   1.000
_cell.length_b   1.000
_cell.length_c   1.000
_cell.angle_alpha   90.00
_cell.angle_beta   90.00
_cell.angle_gamma   90.00
#
_symmetry.space_group_name_H-M   'P 1'
#
loop_
_entity.id
_entity.type
_entity.pdbx_description
1 polymer ?
#
loop_
_entity_poly.entity_id
_entity_poly.type
_entity_poly.pdbx_seq_one_letter_code
_entity_poly.pdbx_strand_id
1 'polypeptide(L)'
;MPCPCFQRAVAFVLVFATTFAAIPAAAQVRATLKGHTLALASIDYSPDGRYVATGSYDKTAKIWDATTGAEIVTLSGHEATVEAVRFSPDGKILATGSYDSTVKLWDWASRRELATFRGHTNMVRSLAFAPDGKTVASGSHDNTIKLWNVATGEQRAMLRHNGAVRSLAFSHDSKILASGSNDYTAKLWDVATGRELATLEGHEHGVRGIAFSPDDKTLVTGSMDTTVRLWDVARRKQKAMLEGSMSEVLCVAFSPDGNLVAAGSVDNSLRIWDAATGEDLVVRWTGVGDRIRGVAFSPDGKNLATATMDHLARIWDVDQLLKSGIEPAPEEIGPKGEERTSLKGHKSFVTAVAFTPDDRMLASASHDKTVKLWDVATGNELRTLAGHSGAVVTLAISPDGKILMTGSYDRTAKLWELPSGKEIATLTGHTNIIRAVAYAPDGKTAISAGYDETIKLWDIGSHREIATLTGHTGGVKALAYSPDSRLIASGSIDGTIKLWDVSSAKEVATIDVHTGPVHSVTFSPEGKLLASAGASDDVQLFEVETRDELAPFKGHTAWARFCAFSPDGKMLASAGLDNTVRLWDVATRRQTAALKGHLRRIHFVTFSHDGKIVATAAMDGTIKLWDTPRQVPPLAGSSITAPAR
;
A
#
# COMPACT_ATOMS: atom_id res chain seq x y z
N MET A 1 8.71 -0.66 -88.60
CA MET A 1 7.87 0.51 -88.38
C MET A 1 7.14 0.32 -87.11
N PRO A 2 7.21 1.19 -86.17
CA PRO A 2 7.18 0.87 -84.73
C PRO A 2 5.81 1.03 -84.10
N CYS A 3 5.58 0.22 -83.12
CA CYS A 3 4.47 0.31 -82.16
C CYS A 3 5.01 0.84 -80.82
N PRO A 4 4.38 1.78 -80.17
CA PRO A 4 4.72 2.03 -78.76
C PRO A 4 3.65 1.44 -77.79
N CYS A 5 4.09 0.61 -76.87
CA CYS A 5 3.32 0.11 -75.77
C CYS A 5 3.09 1.19 -74.71
N PHE A 6 1.83 1.47 -74.41
CA PHE A 6 1.41 2.22 -73.22
C PHE A 6 1.28 1.24 -72.06
N GLN A 7 2.17 1.31 -71.07
CA GLN A 7 1.99 0.66 -69.80
C GLN A 7 1.10 1.56 -68.90
N ARG A 8 -0.10 1.06 -68.58
CA ARG A 8 -0.94 1.58 -67.51
C ARG A 8 -0.45 1.04 -66.18
N ALA A 9 0.08 1.91 -65.32
CA ALA A 9 0.31 1.62 -63.93
C ALA A 9 -1.04 1.61 -63.21
N VAL A 10 -1.45 0.42 -62.72
CA VAL A 10 -2.58 0.28 -61.80
C VAL A 10 -2.04 0.50 -60.39
N ALA A 11 -2.38 1.64 -59.78
CA ALA A 11 -2.11 1.91 -58.39
C ALA A 11 -3.09 1.06 -57.53
N PHE A 12 -2.57 0.03 -56.85
CA PHE A 12 -3.28 -0.65 -55.78
C PHE A 12 -3.29 0.27 -54.56
N VAL A 13 -4.42 0.89 -54.27
CA VAL A 13 -4.70 1.53 -52.98
C VAL A 13 -5.05 0.43 -52.04
N LEU A 14 -4.09 0.01 -51.18
CA LEU A 14 -4.36 -0.83 -50.02
C LEU A 14 -5.10 0.03 -48.97
N VAL A 15 -6.42 -0.10 -48.97
CA VAL A 15 -7.25 0.35 -47.83
C VAL A 15 -6.99 -0.59 -46.67
N PHE A 16 -6.13 -0.17 -45.74
CA PHE A 16 -6.10 -0.78 -44.43
C PHE A 16 -7.44 -0.50 -43.74
N ALA A 17 -8.37 -1.42 -43.83
CA ALA A 17 -9.50 -1.49 -42.91
C ALA A 17 -8.93 -1.85 -41.53
N THR A 18 -8.65 -0.84 -40.72
CA THR A 18 -8.50 -1.03 -39.29
C THR A 18 -9.85 -1.51 -38.76
N THR A 19 -9.99 -2.81 -38.60
CA THR A 19 -11.05 -3.39 -37.78
C THR A 19 -10.79 -2.87 -36.37
N PHE A 20 -11.51 -1.81 -35.99
CA PHE A 20 -11.72 -1.53 -34.58
C PHE A 20 -12.38 -2.78 -34.00
N ALA A 21 -11.62 -3.61 -33.31
CA ALA A 21 -12.20 -4.60 -32.42
C ALA A 21 -13.12 -3.80 -31.51
N ALA A 22 -14.42 -4.12 -31.55
CA ALA A 22 -15.39 -3.54 -30.65
C ALA A 22 -14.86 -3.80 -29.22
N ILE A 23 -14.59 -2.72 -28.48
CA ILE A 23 -14.30 -2.79 -27.06
C ILE A 23 -15.47 -3.57 -26.49
N PRO A 24 -15.27 -4.74 -25.81
CA PRO A 24 -16.36 -5.49 -25.22
C PRO A 24 -17.13 -4.53 -24.32
N ALA A 25 -18.45 -4.53 -24.42
CA ALA A 25 -19.33 -3.62 -23.71
C ALA A 25 -18.90 -3.58 -22.25
N ALA A 26 -18.33 -2.45 -21.83
CA ALA A 26 -17.80 -2.28 -20.49
C ALA A 26 -18.91 -2.64 -19.52
N ALA A 27 -18.63 -3.52 -18.52
CA ALA A 27 -19.61 -3.85 -17.49
C ALA A 27 -20.12 -2.55 -16.89
N GLN A 28 -21.41 -2.30 -17.04
CA GLN A 28 -21.96 -0.99 -16.79
C GLN A 28 -22.10 -0.82 -15.27
N VAL A 29 -21.42 0.18 -14.72
CA VAL A 29 -21.71 0.67 -13.36
C VAL A 29 -23.17 1.10 -13.35
N ARG A 30 -23.99 0.42 -12.55
CA ARG A 30 -25.42 0.69 -12.45
C ARG A 30 -25.70 2.03 -11.75
N ALA A 31 -24.93 2.33 -10.70
CA ALA A 31 -24.99 3.58 -9.98
C ALA A 31 -23.64 3.95 -9.38
N THR A 32 -23.35 5.26 -9.34
CA THR A 32 -22.20 5.80 -8.63
C THR A 32 -22.69 6.68 -7.49
N LEU A 33 -22.31 6.35 -6.26
CA LEU A 33 -22.66 7.06 -5.05
C LEU A 33 -21.63 8.14 -4.80
N LYS A 34 -21.99 9.40 -5.00
CA LYS A 34 -21.07 10.54 -4.95
C LYS A 34 -21.56 11.56 -3.92
N GLY A 35 -20.71 11.89 -2.93
CA GLY A 35 -21.07 12.88 -1.90
C GLY A 35 -20.17 12.87 -0.68
N HIS A 36 -19.33 11.85 -0.47
CA HIS A 36 -18.24 11.92 0.50
C HIS A 36 -17.13 12.84 0.02
N THR A 37 -16.51 13.57 0.95
CA THR A 37 -15.42 14.51 0.64
C THR A 37 -14.03 13.89 0.74
N LEU A 38 -13.94 12.70 1.35
CA LEU A 38 -12.71 11.93 1.48
C LEU A 38 -12.97 10.45 1.14
N ALA A 39 -11.90 9.66 1.10
CA ALA A 39 -11.90 8.24 0.76
C ALA A 39 -12.95 7.43 1.54
N LEU A 40 -13.49 6.39 0.91
CA LEU A 40 -14.36 5.43 1.56
C LEU A 40 -13.55 4.32 2.22
N ALA A 41 -14.01 3.89 3.39
CA ALA A 41 -13.38 2.83 4.17
C ALA A 41 -14.20 1.53 4.19
N SER A 42 -15.52 1.62 4.14
CA SER A 42 -16.44 0.49 4.30
C SER A 42 -17.74 0.70 3.54
N ILE A 43 -18.38 -0.40 3.20
CA ILE A 43 -19.69 -0.42 2.53
C ILE A 43 -20.51 -1.61 3.03
N ASP A 44 -21.82 -1.44 3.14
CA ASP A 44 -22.77 -2.48 3.54
C ASP A 44 -24.13 -2.26 2.90
N TYR A 45 -24.86 -3.34 2.58
CA TYR A 45 -26.26 -3.29 2.14
C TYR A 45 -27.23 -3.44 3.30
N SER A 46 -28.36 -2.74 3.23
CA SER A 46 -29.48 -3.05 4.12
C SER A 46 -30.03 -4.46 3.80
N PRO A 47 -30.60 -5.17 4.79
CA PRO A 47 -31.10 -6.54 4.60
C PRO A 47 -32.20 -6.68 3.55
N ASP A 48 -32.94 -5.60 3.26
CA ASP A 48 -33.96 -5.53 2.20
C ASP A 48 -33.37 -5.17 0.82
N GLY A 49 -32.05 -4.88 0.74
CA GLY A 49 -31.35 -4.50 -0.48
C GLY A 49 -31.67 -3.11 -1.02
N ARG A 50 -32.48 -2.31 -0.33
CA ARG A 50 -32.95 -1.00 -0.81
C ARG A 50 -31.94 0.12 -0.57
N TYR A 51 -31.09 -0.04 0.43
CA TYR A 51 -30.15 0.97 0.86
C TYR A 51 -28.72 0.44 0.90
N VAL A 52 -27.78 1.35 0.73
CA VAL A 52 -26.34 1.11 0.92
C VAL A 52 -25.83 2.09 1.96
N ALA A 53 -25.06 1.62 2.93
CA ALA A 53 -24.34 2.47 3.88
C ALA A 53 -22.86 2.53 3.49
N THR A 54 -22.26 3.69 3.65
CA THR A 54 -20.81 3.90 3.45
C THR A 54 -20.21 4.63 4.64
N GLY A 55 -18.99 4.23 5.05
CA GLY A 55 -18.17 4.92 6.03
C GLY A 55 -16.98 5.57 5.36
N SER A 56 -16.57 6.75 5.82
CA SER A 56 -15.54 7.55 5.17
C SER A 56 -14.55 8.19 6.14
N TYR A 57 -13.39 8.52 5.58
CA TYR A 57 -12.35 9.34 6.21
C TYR A 57 -12.83 10.76 6.50
N ASP A 58 -13.92 11.23 5.87
CA ASP A 58 -14.55 12.52 6.18
C ASP A 58 -15.32 12.54 7.52
N LYS A 59 -15.18 11.48 8.34
CA LYS A 59 -15.78 11.29 9.68
C LYS A 59 -17.28 11.06 9.66
N THR A 60 -17.88 10.84 8.49
CA THR A 60 -19.31 10.61 8.34
C THR A 60 -19.63 9.20 7.86
N ALA A 61 -20.84 8.73 8.18
CA ALA A 61 -21.47 7.64 7.47
C ALA A 61 -22.62 8.20 6.62
N LYS A 62 -22.81 7.67 5.41
CA LYS A 62 -23.90 8.06 4.52
C LYS A 62 -24.73 6.85 4.14
N ILE A 63 -26.03 7.08 3.94
CA ILE A 63 -26.95 6.08 3.42
C ILE A 63 -27.49 6.56 2.08
N TRP A 64 -27.55 5.64 1.15
CA TRP A 64 -27.87 5.85 -0.26
C TRP A 64 -29.02 4.95 -0.67
N ASP A 65 -29.88 5.40 -1.56
CA ASP A 65 -30.80 4.55 -2.29
C ASP A 65 -30.02 3.69 -3.30
N ALA A 66 -30.10 2.37 -3.16
CA ALA A 66 -29.33 1.43 -3.97
C ALA A 66 -29.71 1.41 -5.46
N THR A 67 -30.92 1.89 -5.79
CA THR A 67 -31.41 1.90 -7.18
C THR A 67 -31.03 3.18 -7.91
N THR A 68 -31.20 4.32 -7.25
CA THR A 68 -30.99 5.64 -7.86
C THR A 68 -29.60 6.21 -7.62
N GLY A 69 -28.90 5.71 -6.59
CA GLY A 69 -27.62 6.26 -6.13
C GLY A 69 -27.77 7.57 -5.35
N ALA A 70 -29.00 8.01 -5.04
CA ALA A 70 -29.24 9.24 -4.31
C ALA A 70 -28.86 9.12 -2.84
N GLU A 71 -28.23 10.17 -2.28
CA GLU A 71 -27.98 10.28 -0.85
C GLU A 71 -29.31 10.50 -0.10
N ILE A 72 -29.56 9.66 0.90
CA ILE A 72 -30.75 9.73 1.75
C ILE A 72 -30.40 10.44 3.07
N VAL A 73 -29.28 10.03 3.70
CA VAL A 73 -28.92 10.47 5.05
C VAL A 73 -27.39 10.60 5.16
N THR A 74 -26.97 11.68 5.83
CA THR A 74 -25.63 11.79 6.40
C THR A 74 -25.72 11.72 7.92
N LEU A 75 -24.93 10.82 8.53
CA LEU A 75 -24.78 10.66 9.97
C LEU A 75 -23.41 11.24 10.39
N SER A 76 -23.47 12.26 11.23
CA SER A 76 -22.30 12.98 11.74
C SER A 76 -22.28 12.89 13.27
N GLY A 77 -21.09 12.75 13.88
CA GLY A 77 -20.95 12.66 15.33
C GLY A 77 -19.73 11.86 15.79
N HIS A 78 -18.98 11.24 14.85
CA HIS A 78 -17.65 10.74 15.12
C HIS A 78 -16.61 11.86 15.02
N GLU A 79 -15.58 11.80 15.86
CA GLU A 79 -14.48 12.80 15.89
C GLU A 79 -13.36 12.46 14.90
N ALA A 80 -13.35 11.22 14.38
CA ALA A 80 -12.37 10.72 13.43
C ALA A 80 -13.02 9.86 12.35
N THR A 81 -12.21 9.32 11.43
CA THR A 81 -12.63 8.43 10.33
C THR A 81 -13.65 7.39 10.77
N VAL A 82 -14.74 7.26 10.01
CA VAL A 82 -15.68 6.13 10.13
C VAL A 82 -15.16 4.98 9.27
N GLU A 83 -14.55 3.99 9.91
CA GLU A 83 -13.86 2.87 9.24
C GLU A 83 -14.78 1.68 8.95
N ALA A 84 -15.81 1.48 9.77
CA ALA A 84 -16.73 0.37 9.61
C ALA A 84 -18.18 0.82 9.71
N VAL A 85 -19.03 0.30 8.84
CA VAL A 85 -20.49 0.47 8.89
C VAL A 85 -21.15 -0.89 8.72
N ARG A 86 -22.23 -1.16 9.48
CA ARG A 86 -23.04 -2.37 9.36
C ARG A 86 -24.49 -2.07 9.71
N PHE A 87 -25.41 -2.55 8.87
CA PHE A 87 -26.85 -2.56 9.22
C PHE A 87 -27.15 -3.68 10.23
N SER A 88 -28.10 -3.43 11.12
CA SER A 88 -28.71 -4.49 11.92
C SER A 88 -29.51 -5.45 11.04
N PRO A 89 -29.74 -6.71 11.47
CA PRO A 89 -30.47 -7.70 10.67
C PRO A 89 -31.92 -7.30 10.33
N ASP A 90 -32.54 -6.42 11.12
CA ASP A 90 -33.86 -5.85 10.87
C ASP A 90 -33.84 -4.56 10.03
N GLY A 91 -32.62 -4.10 9.65
CA GLY A 91 -32.41 -2.90 8.84
C GLY A 91 -32.69 -1.56 9.51
N LYS A 92 -33.05 -1.53 10.81
CA LYS A 92 -33.46 -0.28 11.49
C LYS A 92 -32.30 0.49 12.09
N ILE A 93 -31.24 -0.21 12.49
CA ILE A 93 -30.07 0.37 13.14
C ILE A 93 -28.89 0.32 12.18
N LEU A 94 -28.09 1.40 12.13
CA LEU A 94 -26.75 1.37 11.59
C LEU A 94 -25.74 1.41 12.73
N ALA A 95 -24.79 0.48 12.76
CA ALA A 95 -23.62 0.57 13.62
C ALA A 95 -22.45 1.18 12.86
N THR A 96 -21.72 2.09 13.49
CA THR A 96 -20.53 2.71 12.96
C THR A 96 -19.36 2.55 13.91
N GLY A 97 -18.17 2.19 13.38
CA GLY A 97 -16.93 2.07 14.13
C GLY A 97 -15.89 3.07 13.62
N SER A 98 -15.19 3.73 14.52
CA SER A 98 -14.35 4.86 14.16
C SER A 98 -12.94 4.79 14.74
N TYR A 99 -12.05 5.59 14.13
CA TYR A 99 -10.71 5.87 14.64
C TYR A 99 -10.73 6.65 15.96
N ASP A 100 -11.87 7.23 16.37
CA ASP A 100 -12.06 7.82 17.70
C ASP A 100 -12.21 6.78 18.83
N SER A 101 -11.99 5.49 18.51
CA SER A 101 -12.06 4.35 19.43
C SER A 101 -13.48 4.03 19.94
N THR A 102 -14.51 4.57 19.31
CA THR A 102 -15.92 4.35 19.70
C THR A 102 -16.68 3.56 18.65
N VAL A 103 -17.76 2.90 19.12
CA VAL A 103 -18.84 2.35 18.28
C VAL A 103 -20.09 3.16 18.56
N LYS A 104 -20.78 3.62 17.53
CA LYS A 104 -22.07 4.30 17.66
C LYS A 104 -23.17 3.50 16.98
N LEU A 105 -24.33 3.48 17.61
CA LEU A 105 -25.56 2.93 17.04
C LEU A 105 -26.50 4.09 16.67
N TRP A 106 -27.08 4.02 15.47
CA TRP A 106 -27.94 5.05 14.92
C TRP A 106 -29.29 4.48 14.51
N ASP A 107 -30.40 5.13 14.92
CA ASP A 107 -31.61 5.08 14.14
C ASP A 107 -31.40 5.99 12.93
N TRP A 108 -30.98 5.38 11.82
CA TRP A 108 -30.52 6.12 10.67
C TRP A 108 -31.67 6.88 9.97
N ALA A 109 -32.90 6.36 10.02
CA ALA A 109 -34.05 6.99 9.40
C ALA A 109 -34.42 8.31 10.10
N SER A 110 -34.37 8.35 11.44
CA SER A 110 -34.58 9.57 12.24
C SER A 110 -33.30 10.38 12.45
N ARG A 111 -32.13 9.90 12.00
CA ARG A 111 -30.77 10.49 12.20
C ARG A 111 -30.37 10.60 13.67
N ARG A 112 -30.98 9.80 14.54
CA ARG A 112 -30.75 9.86 15.99
C ARG A 112 -29.66 8.86 16.41
N GLU A 113 -28.66 9.34 17.15
CA GLU A 113 -27.75 8.47 17.89
C GLU A 113 -28.51 7.77 19.01
N LEU A 114 -28.47 6.44 19.03
CA LEU A 114 -29.11 5.61 20.04
C LEU A 114 -28.14 5.32 21.20
N ALA A 115 -26.88 5.06 20.88
CA ALA A 115 -25.86 4.71 21.86
C ALA A 115 -24.45 4.96 21.34
N THR A 116 -23.54 5.24 22.28
CA THR A 116 -22.08 5.22 22.02
C THR A 116 -21.43 4.21 22.97
N PHE A 117 -20.77 3.19 22.40
CA PHE A 117 -20.01 2.19 23.16
C PHE A 117 -18.56 2.65 23.26
N ARG A 118 -18.08 2.78 24.51
CA ARG A 118 -16.73 3.19 24.85
C ARG A 118 -16.01 2.04 25.57
N GLY A 119 -14.71 1.88 25.32
CA GLY A 119 -13.91 0.84 25.98
C GLY A 119 -12.78 0.28 25.15
N HIS A 120 -12.77 0.47 23.81
CA HIS A 120 -11.57 0.29 23.02
C HIS A 120 -10.57 1.41 23.33
N THR A 121 -9.28 1.06 23.33
CA THR A 121 -8.18 2.01 23.60
C THR A 121 -7.47 2.45 22.31
N ASN A 122 -7.93 1.95 21.16
CA ASN A 122 -7.42 2.32 19.84
C ASN A 122 -8.54 2.17 18.79
N MET A 123 -8.28 2.56 17.56
CA MET A 123 -9.19 2.60 16.42
C MET A 123 -10.05 1.34 16.31
N VAL A 124 -11.37 1.51 16.15
CA VAL A 124 -12.28 0.43 15.79
C VAL A 124 -12.26 0.24 14.26
N ARG A 125 -11.83 -0.94 13.82
CA ARG A 125 -11.59 -1.27 12.41
C ARG A 125 -12.70 -2.10 11.77
N SER A 126 -13.42 -2.85 12.54
CA SER A 126 -14.42 -3.78 12.03
C SER A 126 -15.61 -3.91 12.97
N LEU A 127 -16.76 -4.15 12.39
CA LEU A 127 -18.01 -4.41 13.07
C LEU A 127 -18.72 -5.60 12.44
N ALA A 128 -19.47 -6.34 13.24
CA ALA A 128 -20.42 -7.32 12.78
C ALA A 128 -21.63 -7.37 13.72
N PHE A 129 -22.85 -7.45 13.18
CA PHE A 129 -24.03 -7.82 13.94
C PHE A 129 -24.18 -9.33 13.96
N ALA A 130 -24.56 -9.90 15.09
CA ALA A 130 -25.07 -11.25 15.12
C ALA A 130 -26.44 -11.29 14.42
N PRO A 131 -26.74 -12.33 13.61
CA PRO A 131 -28.00 -12.47 12.90
C PRO A 131 -29.27 -12.41 13.78
N ASP A 132 -29.14 -12.71 15.09
CA ASP A 132 -30.22 -12.58 16.06
C ASP A 132 -30.52 -11.11 16.47
N GLY A 133 -29.70 -10.15 16.00
CA GLY A 133 -29.83 -8.72 16.28
C GLY A 133 -29.50 -8.30 17.71
N LYS A 134 -29.12 -9.22 18.62
CA LYS A 134 -28.93 -8.92 20.04
C LYS A 134 -27.49 -8.54 20.40
N THR A 135 -26.54 -8.91 19.56
CA THR A 135 -25.11 -8.69 19.81
C THR A 135 -24.47 -7.97 18.63
N VAL A 136 -23.65 -6.97 18.92
CA VAL A 136 -22.69 -6.41 17.95
C VAL A 136 -21.27 -6.70 18.44
N ALA A 137 -20.40 -7.12 17.51
CA ALA A 137 -18.98 -7.30 17.76
C ALA A 137 -18.19 -6.14 17.16
N SER A 138 -17.18 -5.66 17.87
CA SER A 138 -16.24 -4.66 17.40
C SER A 138 -14.80 -5.16 17.51
N GLY A 139 -14.01 -5.01 16.44
CA GLY A 139 -12.60 -5.36 16.39
C GLY A 139 -11.73 -4.10 16.26
N SER A 140 -10.65 -4.05 17.03
CA SER A 140 -9.83 -2.86 17.18
C SER A 140 -8.33 -3.09 16.99
N HIS A 141 -7.63 -2.00 16.73
CA HIS A 141 -6.17 -1.92 16.77
C HIS A 141 -5.57 -2.16 18.15
N ASP A 142 -6.38 -2.15 19.22
CA ASP A 142 -5.97 -2.51 20.57
C ASP A 142 -5.81 -4.04 20.76
N ASN A 143 -5.88 -4.81 19.66
CA ASN A 143 -5.79 -6.27 19.58
C ASN A 143 -6.96 -7.00 20.23
N THR A 144 -8.05 -6.30 20.56
CA THR A 144 -9.23 -6.89 21.18
C THR A 144 -10.44 -6.91 20.26
N ILE A 145 -11.32 -7.87 20.54
CA ILE A 145 -12.70 -7.91 20.07
C ILE A 145 -13.59 -7.72 21.29
N LYS A 146 -14.57 -6.84 21.19
CA LYS A 146 -15.57 -6.66 22.24
C LYS A 146 -16.96 -7.05 21.70
N LEU A 147 -17.69 -7.81 22.51
CA LEU A 147 -19.08 -8.17 22.24
C LEU A 147 -19.98 -7.28 23.10
N TRP A 148 -20.94 -6.61 22.46
CA TRP A 148 -21.82 -5.64 23.10
C TRP A 148 -23.27 -6.09 22.98
N ASN A 149 -24.04 -5.92 24.04
CA ASN A 149 -25.49 -6.07 24.01
C ASN A 149 -26.08 -4.84 23.30
N VAL A 150 -26.81 -5.06 22.22
CA VAL A 150 -27.38 -3.97 21.40
C VAL A 150 -28.41 -3.14 22.17
N ALA A 151 -29.21 -3.78 23.02
CA ALA A 151 -30.29 -3.12 23.77
C ALA A 151 -29.80 -2.35 25.00
N THR A 152 -28.80 -2.88 25.72
CA THR A 152 -28.31 -2.27 26.98
C THR A 152 -27.02 -1.49 26.82
N GLY A 153 -26.28 -1.72 25.75
CA GLY A 153 -24.95 -1.12 25.54
C GLY A 153 -23.83 -1.77 26.37
N GLU A 154 -24.13 -2.80 27.16
CA GLU A 154 -23.16 -3.45 28.03
C GLU A 154 -22.18 -4.32 27.26
N GLN A 155 -20.89 -4.28 27.64
CA GLN A 155 -19.89 -5.22 27.16
C GLN A 155 -20.12 -6.60 27.77
N ARG A 156 -20.40 -7.61 26.93
CA ARG A 156 -20.65 -9.01 27.34
C ARG A 156 -19.38 -9.82 27.43
N ALA A 157 -18.42 -9.59 26.54
CA ALA A 157 -17.17 -10.34 26.47
C ALA A 157 -16.05 -9.50 25.82
N MET A 158 -14.80 -9.91 26.07
CA MET A 158 -13.61 -9.40 25.40
C MET A 158 -12.73 -10.57 24.98
N LEU A 159 -12.43 -10.66 23.70
CA LEU A 159 -11.60 -11.67 23.05
C LEU A 159 -10.29 -11.04 22.58
N ARG A 160 -9.21 -11.81 22.42
CA ARG A 160 -7.89 -11.24 22.12
C ARG A 160 -7.17 -11.97 20.98
N HIS A 161 -6.56 -11.17 20.13
CA HIS A 161 -5.51 -11.55 19.19
C HIS A 161 -4.15 -11.03 19.67
N ASN A 162 -3.07 -11.51 19.05
CA ASN A 162 -1.71 -10.99 19.26
C ASN A 162 -1.39 -9.78 18.37
N GLY A 163 -2.31 -9.37 17.51
CA GLY A 163 -2.20 -8.22 16.62
C GLY A 163 -3.55 -7.54 16.39
N ALA A 164 -3.52 -6.40 15.73
CA ALA A 164 -4.72 -5.61 15.46
C ALA A 164 -5.80 -6.42 14.74
N VAL A 165 -7.04 -6.38 15.23
CA VAL A 165 -8.18 -7.03 14.62
C VAL A 165 -8.71 -6.20 13.45
N ARG A 166 -8.79 -6.81 12.27
CA ARG A 166 -9.10 -6.14 11.00
C ARG A 166 -10.48 -6.42 10.44
N SER A 167 -10.99 -7.61 10.68
CA SER A 167 -12.27 -8.05 10.13
C SER A 167 -12.98 -9.00 11.08
N LEU A 168 -14.31 -8.96 11.03
CA LEU A 168 -15.21 -9.78 11.84
C LEU A 168 -16.36 -10.27 11.00
N ALA A 169 -16.83 -11.49 11.24
CA ALA A 169 -18.05 -12.05 10.67
C ALA A 169 -18.68 -13.03 11.67
N PHE A 170 -20.00 -12.96 11.84
CA PHE A 170 -20.75 -14.00 12.55
C PHE A 170 -21.20 -15.09 11.60
N SER A 171 -21.28 -16.34 12.09
CA SER A 171 -22.05 -17.39 11.43
C SER A 171 -23.54 -17.06 11.43
N HIS A 172 -24.27 -17.56 10.43
CA HIS A 172 -25.71 -17.24 10.25
C HIS A 172 -26.58 -17.77 11.40
N ASP A 173 -26.10 -18.79 12.12
CA ASP A 173 -26.74 -19.31 13.33
C ASP A 173 -26.39 -18.51 14.61
N SER A 174 -25.61 -17.44 14.51
CA SER A 174 -25.13 -16.59 15.61
C SER A 174 -24.24 -17.28 16.65
N LYS A 175 -23.75 -18.49 16.41
CA LYS A 175 -23.00 -19.26 17.41
C LYS A 175 -21.50 -19.06 17.32
N ILE A 176 -20.97 -18.81 16.13
CA ILE A 176 -19.55 -18.64 15.89
C ILE A 176 -19.27 -17.22 15.43
N LEU A 177 -18.24 -16.61 16.00
CA LEU A 177 -17.63 -15.38 15.48
C LEU A 177 -16.29 -15.74 14.84
N ALA A 178 -16.06 -15.28 13.62
CA ALA A 178 -14.76 -15.34 12.97
C ALA A 178 -14.09 -13.97 13.01
N SER A 179 -12.77 -13.95 13.18
CA SER A 179 -11.97 -12.73 13.22
C SER A 179 -10.66 -12.87 12.44
N GLY A 180 -10.29 -11.85 11.70
CA GLY A 180 -9.00 -11.74 11.00
C GLY A 180 -8.11 -10.67 11.64
N SER A 181 -6.81 -10.93 11.74
CA SER A 181 -5.87 -10.09 12.46
C SER A 181 -4.55 -9.85 11.73
N ASN A 182 -3.87 -8.78 12.15
CA ASN A 182 -2.51 -8.49 11.74
C ASN A 182 -1.47 -9.47 12.33
N ASP A 183 -1.86 -10.39 13.23
CA ASP A 183 -1.03 -11.49 13.70
C ASP A 183 -0.93 -12.65 12.70
N TYR A 184 -1.47 -12.46 11.47
CA TYR A 184 -1.45 -13.38 10.33
C TYR A 184 -2.43 -14.54 10.45
N THR A 185 -3.26 -14.55 11.50
CA THR A 185 -4.23 -15.61 11.76
C THR A 185 -5.66 -15.15 11.57
N ALA A 186 -6.54 -16.09 11.26
CA ALA A 186 -7.96 -15.98 11.54
C ALA A 186 -8.31 -16.87 12.72
N LYS A 187 -9.24 -16.42 13.57
CA LYS A 187 -9.70 -17.20 14.74
C LYS A 187 -11.20 -17.39 14.70
N LEU A 188 -11.65 -18.54 15.21
CA LEU A 188 -13.05 -18.86 15.45
C LEU A 188 -13.32 -18.85 16.96
N TRP A 189 -14.44 -18.22 17.34
CA TRP A 189 -14.83 -18.03 18.74
C TRP A 189 -16.25 -18.51 18.97
N ASP A 190 -16.49 -19.20 20.07
CA ASP A 190 -17.83 -19.50 20.55
C ASP A 190 -18.46 -18.22 21.16
N VAL A 191 -19.56 -17.77 20.60
CA VAL A 191 -20.19 -16.49 20.97
C VAL A 191 -20.78 -16.53 22.37
N ALA A 192 -21.30 -17.67 22.80
CA ALA A 192 -21.95 -17.81 24.09
C ALA A 192 -20.95 -17.81 25.26
N THR A 193 -19.79 -18.46 25.06
CA THR A 193 -18.78 -18.63 26.12
C THR A 193 -17.61 -17.66 25.99
N GLY A 194 -17.40 -17.06 24.82
CA GLY A 194 -16.23 -16.25 24.51
C GLY A 194 -14.94 -17.05 24.34
N ARG A 195 -15.02 -18.38 24.24
CA ARG A 195 -13.83 -19.24 24.10
C ARG A 195 -13.37 -19.32 22.66
N GLU A 196 -12.05 -19.38 22.47
CA GLU A 196 -11.45 -19.71 21.18
C GLU A 196 -11.74 -21.16 20.81
N LEU A 197 -12.33 -21.37 19.64
CA LEU A 197 -12.60 -22.68 19.07
C LEU A 197 -11.46 -23.17 18.19
N ALA A 198 -10.80 -22.25 17.45
CA ALA A 198 -9.69 -22.57 16.58
C ALA A 198 -8.88 -21.32 16.19
N THR A 199 -7.59 -21.52 15.95
CA THR A 199 -6.74 -20.61 15.19
C THR A 199 -6.48 -21.22 13.81
N LEU A 200 -6.78 -20.48 12.75
CA LEU A 200 -6.56 -20.85 11.35
C LEU A 200 -5.23 -20.20 10.90
N GLU A 201 -4.21 -21.01 10.79
CA GLU A 201 -2.85 -20.62 10.43
C GLU A 201 -2.56 -20.94 8.96
N GLY A 202 -1.69 -20.14 8.33
CA GLY A 202 -1.25 -20.39 6.97
C GLY A 202 -1.03 -19.11 6.16
N HIS A 203 -1.75 -18.02 6.45
CA HIS A 203 -1.44 -16.73 5.86
C HIS A 203 -0.06 -16.23 6.31
N GLU A 204 0.69 -15.68 5.37
CA GLU A 204 2.03 -15.15 5.63
C GLU A 204 2.03 -13.67 6.00
N HIS A 205 0.84 -13.03 5.99
CA HIS A 205 0.65 -11.62 6.37
C HIS A 205 -0.74 -11.39 6.97
N GLY A 206 -1.01 -10.13 7.39
CA GLY A 206 -2.26 -9.77 8.08
C GLY A 206 -3.52 -10.14 7.31
N VAL A 207 -4.47 -10.79 7.98
CA VAL A 207 -5.80 -11.13 7.45
C VAL A 207 -6.70 -9.89 7.53
N ARG A 208 -7.15 -9.40 6.38
CA ARG A 208 -7.88 -8.14 6.23
C ARG A 208 -9.37 -8.29 5.98
N GLY A 209 -9.76 -9.33 5.26
CA GLY A 209 -11.15 -9.63 4.93
C GLY A 209 -11.54 -11.01 5.47
N ILE A 210 -12.79 -11.16 5.93
CA ILE A 210 -13.34 -12.42 6.39
C ILE A 210 -14.84 -12.48 6.14
N ALA A 211 -15.36 -13.63 5.68
CA ALA A 211 -16.80 -13.87 5.51
C ALA A 211 -17.14 -15.36 5.62
N PHE A 212 -18.29 -15.69 6.17
CA PHE A 212 -18.85 -17.04 6.11
C PHE A 212 -19.62 -17.26 4.80
N SER A 213 -19.57 -18.49 4.28
CA SER A 213 -20.54 -18.93 3.27
C SER A 213 -21.96 -18.96 3.87
N PRO A 214 -23.03 -18.82 3.05
CA PRO A 214 -24.40 -18.81 3.57
C PRO A 214 -24.82 -20.09 4.31
N ASP A 215 -24.14 -21.21 4.06
CA ASP A 215 -24.37 -22.49 4.76
C ASP A 215 -23.48 -22.69 5.99
N ASP A 216 -22.68 -21.69 6.36
CA ASP A 216 -21.70 -21.67 7.48
C ASP A 216 -20.62 -22.77 7.43
N LYS A 217 -20.51 -23.52 6.30
CA LYS A 217 -19.51 -24.59 6.20
C LYS A 217 -18.15 -24.12 5.75
N THR A 218 -18.09 -22.99 5.04
CA THR A 218 -16.86 -22.44 4.50
C THR A 218 -16.64 -21.03 5.04
N LEU A 219 -15.42 -20.72 5.44
CA LEU A 219 -14.98 -19.37 5.75
C LEU A 219 -14.03 -18.93 4.64
N VAL A 220 -14.19 -17.70 4.12
CA VAL A 220 -13.22 -17.08 3.23
C VAL A 220 -12.40 -16.05 4.00
N THR A 221 -11.10 -16.01 3.74
CA THR A 221 -10.18 -14.99 4.25
C THR A 221 -9.39 -14.36 3.13
N GLY A 222 -9.26 -13.02 3.16
CA GLY A 222 -8.38 -12.27 2.28
C GLY A 222 -7.23 -11.64 3.07
N SER A 223 -6.02 -11.70 2.56
CA SER A 223 -4.82 -11.29 3.26
C SER A 223 -3.93 -10.32 2.48
N MET A 224 -3.12 -9.60 3.22
CA MET A 224 -2.02 -8.81 2.67
C MET A 224 -0.91 -9.68 2.05
N ASP A 225 -0.96 -11.01 2.20
CA ASP A 225 -0.08 -11.96 1.49
C ASP A 225 -0.51 -12.19 0.05
N THR A 226 -1.49 -11.42 -0.45
CA THR A 226 -2.04 -11.46 -1.81
C THR A 226 -2.94 -12.65 -2.11
N THR A 227 -3.21 -13.52 -1.12
CA THR A 227 -4.04 -14.71 -1.30
C THR A 227 -5.43 -14.56 -0.70
N VAL A 228 -6.38 -15.26 -1.31
CA VAL A 228 -7.70 -15.54 -0.74
C VAL A 228 -7.75 -17.03 -0.40
N ARG A 229 -8.10 -17.38 0.84
CA ARG A 229 -8.14 -18.77 1.30
C ARG A 229 -9.55 -19.17 1.72
N LEU A 230 -9.92 -20.38 1.40
CA LEU A 230 -11.16 -21.03 1.82
C LEU A 230 -10.83 -22.05 2.92
N TRP A 231 -11.62 -22.03 4.00
CA TRP A 231 -11.42 -22.90 5.16
C TRP A 231 -12.69 -23.72 5.42
N ASP A 232 -12.53 -25.00 5.70
CA ASP A 232 -13.60 -25.85 6.22
C ASP A 232 -13.80 -25.54 7.72
N VAL A 233 -14.94 -24.96 8.05
CA VAL A 233 -15.25 -24.50 9.42
C VAL A 233 -15.30 -25.65 10.41
N ALA A 234 -15.91 -26.78 10.04
CA ALA A 234 -16.04 -27.94 10.92
C ALA A 234 -14.71 -28.66 11.13
N ARG A 235 -13.91 -28.81 10.06
CA ARG A 235 -12.59 -29.46 10.12
C ARG A 235 -11.48 -28.53 10.60
N ARG A 236 -11.72 -27.20 10.56
CA ARG A 236 -10.74 -26.16 10.93
C ARG A 236 -9.45 -26.21 10.12
N LYS A 237 -9.59 -26.53 8.83
CA LYS A 237 -8.47 -26.71 7.90
C LYS A 237 -8.70 -25.93 6.61
N GLN A 238 -7.59 -25.53 5.98
CA GLN A 238 -7.66 -24.92 4.66
C GLN A 238 -8.26 -25.92 3.66
N LYS A 239 -9.26 -25.47 2.90
CA LYS A 239 -9.94 -26.21 1.85
C LYS A 239 -9.34 -25.92 0.48
N ALA A 240 -9.06 -24.62 0.19
CA ALA A 240 -8.50 -24.16 -1.07
C ALA A 240 -7.77 -22.82 -0.88
N MET A 241 -6.96 -22.46 -1.85
CA MET A 241 -6.36 -21.13 -2.01
C MET A 241 -6.73 -20.63 -3.41
N LEU A 242 -7.33 -19.45 -3.47
CA LEU A 242 -7.70 -18.79 -4.72
C LEU A 242 -6.54 -17.88 -5.11
N GLU A 243 -5.88 -18.20 -6.20
CA GLU A 243 -4.76 -17.45 -6.72
C GLU A 243 -5.26 -16.39 -7.70
N GLY A 244 -4.44 -15.37 -7.97
CA GLY A 244 -4.71 -14.40 -9.01
C GLY A 244 -4.72 -12.94 -8.58
N SER A 245 -4.83 -12.60 -7.29
CA SER A 245 -4.64 -11.21 -6.86
C SER A 245 -3.18 -10.80 -7.06
N MET A 246 -2.97 -9.67 -7.75
CA MET A 246 -1.63 -9.14 -7.99
C MET A 246 -1.14 -8.25 -6.83
N SER A 247 -2.00 -7.94 -5.86
CA SER A 247 -1.69 -7.11 -4.69
C SER A 247 -2.45 -7.57 -3.45
N GLU A 248 -2.32 -6.81 -2.35
CA GLU A 248 -2.96 -7.14 -1.07
C GLU A 248 -4.47 -7.15 -1.18
N VAL A 249 -5.09 -8.21 -0.67
CA VAL A 249 -6.55 -8.34 -0.56
C VAL A 249 -7.02 -7.59 0.69
N LEU A 250 -7.89 -6.61 0.52
CA LEU A 250 -8.38 -5.76 1.60
C LEU A 250 -9.76 -6.19 2.12
N CYS A 251 -10.59 -6.76 1.27
CA CYS A 251 -11.95 -7.17 1.60
C CYS A 251 -12.38 -8.38 0.79
N VAL A 252 -13.27 -9.18 1.35
CA VAL A 252 -13.88 -10.35 0.70
C VAL A 252 -15.36 -10.45 1.05
N ALA A 253 -16.16 -11.07 0.18
CA ALA A 253 -17.56 -11.38 0.42
C ALA A 253 -17.98 -12.64 -0.33
N PHE A 254 -18.92 -13.42 0.24
CA PHE A 254 -19.66 -14.44 -0.49
C PHE A 254 -20.94 -13.86 -1.11
N SER A 255 -21.33 -14.39 -2.27
CA SER A 255 -22.68 -14.16 -2.78
C SER A 255 -23.73 -14.84 -1.89
N PRO A 256 -24.98 -14.35 -1.84
CA PRO A 256 -26.03 -14.92 -0.98
C PRO A 256 -26.39 -16.38 -1.32
N ASP A 257 -26.14 -16.83 -2.53
CA ASP A 257 -26.31 -18.23 -2.96
C ASP A 257 -25.09 -19.12 -2.65
N GLY A 258 -23.97 -18.51 -2.21
CA GLY A 258 -22.72 -19.18 -1.86
C GLY A 258 -21.87 -19.61 -3.06
N ASN A 259 -22.27 -19.29 -4.29
CA ASN A 259 -21.58 -19.76 -5.50
C ASN A 259 -20.37 -18.88 -5.87
N LEU A 260 -20.37 -17.61 -5.45
CA LEU A 260 -19.32 -16.65 -5.81
C LEU A 260 -18.56 -16.14 -4.58
N VAL A 261 -17.28 -15.90 -4.76
CA VAL A 261 -16.43 -15.13 -3.83
C VAL A 261 -15.95 -13.88 -4.54
N ALA A 262 -16.23 -12.71 -3.99
CA ALA A 262 -15.69 -11.45 -4.47
C ALA A 262 -14.58 -10.95 -3.55
N ALA A 263 -13.55 -10.32 -4.12
CA ALA A 263 -12.49 -9.65 -3.38
C ALA A 263 -12.10 -8.32 -4.01
N GLY A 264 -11.77 -7.36 -3.16
CA GLY A 264 -11.18 -6.09 -3.53
C GLY A 264 -9.74 -5.96 -3.04
N SER A 265 -8.89 -5.39 -3.90
CA SER A 265 -7.45 -5.34 -3.69
C SER A 265 -6.89 -3.91 -3.71
N VAL A 266 -5.64 -3.78 -3.27
CA VAL A 266 -4.85 -2.53 -3.30
C VAL A 266 -4.50 -2.12 -4.73
N ASP A 267 -4.43 -3.05 -5.68
CA ASP A 267 -4.16 -2.78 -7.09
C ASP A 267 -5.38 -2.31 -7.89
N ASN A 268 -6.48 -1.96 -7.23
CA ASN A 268 -7.76 -1.54 -7.83
C ASN A 268 -8.52 -2.65 -8.55
N SER A 269 -8.09 -3.89 -8.43
CA SER A 269 -8.81 -5.01 -9.02
C SER A 269 -9.96 -5.48 -8.12
N LEU A 270 -11.12 -5.62 -8.74
CA LEU A 270 -12.24 -6.41 -8.26
C LEU A 270 -12.14 -7.79 -8.91
N ARG A 271 -12.09 -8.84 -8.11
CA ARG A 271 -12.08 -10.22 -8.61
C ARG A 271 -13.27 -10.99 -8.11
N ILE A 272 -13.75 -11.90 -8.93
CA ILE A 272 -14.82 -12.85 -8.57
C ILE A 272 -14.42 -14.24 -9.02
N TRP A 273 -14.48 -15.19 -8.08
CA TRP A 273 -14.20 -16.60 -8.33
C TRP A 273 -15.48 -17.42 -8.13
N ASP A 274 -15.54 -18.54 -8.81
CA ASP A 274 -16.44 -19.64 -8.46
C ASP A 274 -15.98 -20.27 -7.14
N ALA A 275 -16.85 -20.30 -6.14
CA ALA A 275 -16.50 -20.73 -4.79
C ALA A 275 -16.23 -22.24 -4.67
N ALA A 276 -16.78 -23.05 -5.58
CA ALA A 276 -16.63 -24.50 -5.57
C ALA A 276 -15.36 -24.96 -6.29
N THR A 277 -15.09 -24.37 -7.47
CA THR A 277 -13.96 -24.75 -8.33
C THR A 277 -12.71 -23.92 -8.04
N GLY A 278 -12.86 -22.70 -7.53
CA GLY A 278 -11.78 -21.73 -7.37
C GLY A 278 -11.37 -21.03 -8.68
N GLU A 279 -12.14 -21.21 -9.75
CA GLU A 279 -11.89 -20.59 -11.04
C GLU A 279 -12.11 -19.08 -10.97
N ASP A 280 -11.18 -18.30 -11.55
CA ASP A 280 -11.26 -16.84 -11.65
C ASP A 280 -12.23 -16.48 -12.78
N LEU A 281 -13.40 -15.95 -12.43
CA LEU A 281 -14.47 -15.63 -13.38
C LEU A 281 -14.40 -14.19 -13.87
N VAL A 282 -13.99 -13.27 -13.01
CA VAL A 282 -13.97 -11.83 -13.30
C VAL A 282 -12.72 -11.17 -12.74
N VAL A 283 -12.07 -10.39 -13.59
CA VAL A 283 -11.10 -9.38 -13.18
C VAL A 283 -11.53 -8.05 -13.75
N ARG A 284 -11.81 -7.08 -12.88
CA ARG A 284 -12.24 -5.73 -13.25
C ARG A 284 -11.38 -4.68 -12.59
N TRP A 285 -10.95 -3.69 -13.35
CA TRP A 285 -10.18 -2.55 -12.87
C TRP A 285 -11.12 -1.36 -12.64
N THR A 286 -11.23 -0.89 -11.39
CA THR A 286 -12.22 0.13 -11.01
C THR A 286 -11.83 1.56 -11.33
N GLY A 287 -10.61 1.77 -11.86
CA GLY A 287 -10.08 3.09 -12.21
C GLY A 287 -8.63 3.27 -11.77
N VAL A 288 -8.04 4.42 -12.05
CA VAL A 288 -6.64 4.74 -11.72
C VAL A 288 -6.58 5.27 -10.28
N GLY A 289 -5.77 4.64 -9.42
CA GLY A 289 -5.50 5.13 -8.05
C GLY A 289 -6.45 4.65 -6.94
N ASP A 290 -7.37 3.73 -7.22
CA ASP A 290 -8.56 3.51 -6.38
C ASP A 290 -8.58 2.15 -5.70
N ARG A 291 -7.87 1.99 -4.56
CA ARG A 291 -7.95 0.77 -3.73
C ARG A 291 -9.39 0.45 -3.39
N ILE A 292 -9.77 -0.82 -3.56
CA ILE A 292 -11.08 -1.31 -3.14
C ILE A 292 -11.00 -1.71 -1.67
N ARG A 293 -11.64 -0.91 -0.82
CA ARG A 293 -11.63 -1.06 0.65
C ARG A 293 -12.80 -1.88 1.19
N GLY A 294 -13.87 -1.98 0.43
CA GLY A 294 -15.07 -2.72 0.79
C GLY A 294 -15.76 -3.30 -0.41
N VAL A 295 -16.28 -4.52 -0.26
CA VAL A 295 -17.16 -5.19 -1.22
C VAL A 295 -18.36 -5.77 -0.46
N ALA A 296 -19.56 -5.69 -1.05
CA ALA A 296 -20.76 -6.27 -0.49
C ALA A 296 -21.73 -6.67 -1.62
N PHE A 297 -22.22 -7.92 -1.59
CA PHE A 297 -23.33 -8.32 -2.47
C PHE A 297 -24.66 -7.79 -1.94
N SER A 298 -25.59 -7.46 -2.84
CA SER A 298 -26.98 -7.24 -2.46
C SER A 298 -27.61 -8.56 -1.99
N PRO A 299 -28.62 -8.53 -1.09
CA PRO A 299 -29.24 -9.74 -0.56
C PRO A 299 -29.87 -10.66 -1.62
N ASP A 300 -30.24 -10.12 -2.78
CA ASP A 300 -30.75 -10.88 -3.93
C ASP A 300 -29.65 -11.41 -4.87
N GLY A 301 -28.37 -11.11 -4.56
CA GLY A 301 -27.19 -11.51 -5.34
C GLY A 301 -27.03 -10.82 -6.70
N LYS A 302 -27.95 -9.94 -7.10
CA LYS A 302 -27.91 -9.30 -8.44
C LYS A 302 -26.95 -8.15 -8.57
N ASN A 303 -26.60 -7.52 -7.45
CA ASN A 303 -25.68 -6.39 -7.44
C ASN A 303 -24.51 -6.64 -6.51
N LEU A 304 -23.36 -6.06 -6.86
CA LEU A 304 -22.19 -5.97 -6.03
C LEU A 304 -21.83 -4.50 -5.83
N ALA A 305 -21.65 -4.08 -4.58
CA ALA A 305 -21.21 -2.73 -4.27
C ALA A 305 -19.73 -2.71 -3.89
N THR A 306 -18.99 -1.70 -4.36
CA THR A 306 -17.59 -1.47 -4.03
C THR A 306 -17.40 -0.08 -3.43
N ALA A 307 -16.58 0.02 -2.37
CA ALA A 307 -16.12 1.29 -1.79
C ALA A 307 -14.65 1.50 -2.15
N THR A 308 -14.32 2.65 -2.72
CA THR A 308 -12.99 2.95 -3.25
C THR A 308 -12.39 4.21 -2.64
N MET A 309 -11.07 4.36 -2.75
CA MET A 309 -10.36 5.52 -2.19
C MET A 309 -10.51 6.79 -3.03
N ASP A 310 -11.13 6.73 -4.21
CA ASP A 310 -11.52 7.88 -5.05
C ASP A 310 -12.74 8.65 -4.53
N HIS A 311 -13.16 8.40 -3.30
CA HIS A 311 -14.32 8.99 -2.63
C HIS A 311 -15.68 8.52 -3.20
N LEU A 312 -15.69 7.49 -4.03
CA LEU A 312 -16.88 6.96 -4.68
C LEU A 312 -17.21 5.54 -4.21
N ALA A 313 -18.50 5.23 -4.14
CA ALA A 313 -18.96 3.85 -4.17
C ALA A 313 -19.64 3.57 -5.50
N ARG A 314 -19.51 2.32 -5.99
CA ARG A 314 -20.08 1.90 -7.26
C ARG A 314 -20.92 0.65 -7.06
N ILE A 315 -22.08 0.61 -7.69
CA ILE A 315 -22.95 -0.55 -7.73
C ILE A 315 -22.85 -1.18 -9.11
N TRP A 316 -22.48 -2.45 -9.16
CA TRP A 316 -22.26 -3.24 -10.35
C TRP A 316 -23.36 -4.27 -10.50
N ASP A 317 -23.82 -4.51 -11.71
CA ASP A 317 -24.68 -5.64 -12.06
C ASP A 317 -23.82 -6.90 -12.14
N VAL A 318 -24.13 -7.92 -11.33
CA VAL A 318 -23.34 -9.16 -11.23
C VAL A 318 -23.37 -9.95 -12.52
N ASP A 319 -24.54 -10.06 -13.19
CA ASP A 319 -24.66 -10.78 -14.45
C ASP A 319 -23.82 -10.11 -15.56
N GLN A 320 -23.76 -8.77 -15.56
CA GLN A 320 -22.92 -8.04 -16.52
C GLN A 320 -21.44 -8.18 -16.19
N LEU A 321 -21.06 -8.19 -14.91
CA LEU A 321 -19.68 -8.48 -14.49
C LEU A 321 -19.25 -9.88 -14.97
N LEU A 322 -20.05 -10.90 -14.72
CA LEU A 322 -19.75 -12.27 -15.15
C LEU A 322 -19.63 -12.41 -16.68
N LYS A 323 -20.46 -11.68 -17.44
CA LYS A 323 -20.36 -11.63 -18.91
C LYS A 323 -19.13 -10.87 -19.42
N SER A 324 -18.62 -9.90 -18.67
CA SER A 324 -17.42 -9.14 -19.06
C SER A 324 -16.14 -9.97 -18.91
N GLY A 325 -16.15 -10.97 -18.03
CA GLY A 325 -15.01 -11.87 -17.84
C GLY A 325 -13.76 -11.17 -17.29
N ILE A 326 -12.61 -11.71 -17.69
CA ILE A 326 -11.29 -11.23 -17.24
C ILE A 326 -10.81 -10.08 -18.13
N GLU A 327 -10.73 -8.89 -17.56
CA GLU A 327 -10.09 -7.76 -18.22
C GLU A 327 -8.57 -7.85 -18.08
N PRO A 328 -7.80 -7.58 -19.15
CA PRO A 328 -6.36 -7.42 -19.03
C PRO A 328 -6.04 -6.24 -18.13
N ALA A 329 -4.90 -6.31 -17.41
CA ALA A 329 -4.43 -5.18 -16.63
C ALA A 329 -4.31 -3.95 -17.54
N PRO A 330 -4.65 -2.73 -17.05
CA PRO A 330 -4.50 -1.51 -17.83
C PRO A 330 -3.08 -1.41 -18.39
N GLU A 331 -2.95 -1.13 -19.69
CA GLU A 331 -1.64 -0.87 -20.29
C GLU A 331 -1.09 0.44 -19.71
N GLU A 332 0.08 0.36 -19.10
CA GLU A 332 0.77 1.55 -18.63
C GLU A 332 1.45 2.28 -19.79
N ILE A 333 1.36 3.60 -19.75
CA ILE A 333 2.00 4.47 -20.73
C ILE A 333 3.51 4.47 -20.50
N GLY A 334 4.28 4.00 -21.49
CA GLY A 334 5.73 4.05 -21.51
C GLY A 334 6.40 2.69 -21.81
N PRO A 335 7.66 2.69 -22.22
CA PRO A 335 8.40 1.46 -22.47
C PRO A 335 8.54 0.65 -21.17
N LYS A 336 8.37 -0.67 -21.25
CA LYS A 336 8.68 -1.59 -20.15
C LYS A 336 10.19 -1.65 -19.98
N GLY A 337 10.68 -1.43 -18.76
CA GLY A 337 12.09 -1.68 -18.46
C GLY A 337 12.38 -3.17 -18.48
N GLU A 338 13.53 -3.56 -19.02
CA GLU A 338 13.97 -4.95 -19.07
C GLU A 338 14.60 -5.35 -17.72
N GLU A 339 14.09 -6.43 -17.12
CA GLU A 339 14.72 -7.02 -15.95
C GLU A 339 16.03 -7.69 -16.36
N ARG A 340 17.15 -7.21 -15.80
CA ARG A 340 18.48 -7.74 -16.06
C ARG A 340 18.73 -9.02 -15.27
N THR A 341 18.40 -9.02 -13.98
CA THR A 341 18.54 -10.19 -13.10
C THR A 341 17.73 -10.03 -11.82
N SER A 342 17.45 -11.16 -11.17
CA SER A 342 16.77 -11.24 -9.88
C SER A 342 17.66 -11.93 -8.86
N LEU A 343 18.04 -11.22 -7.79
CA LEU A 343 18.88 -11.74 -6.71
C LEU A 343 18.00 -12.38 -5.65
N LYS A 344 18.20 -13.65 -5.38
CA LYS A 344 17.41 -14.45 -4.44
C LYS A 344 18.32 -15.06 -3.38
N GLY A 345 17.94 -15.01 -2.10
CA GLY A 345 18.75 -15.59 -1.01
C GLY A 345 18.35 -15.10 0.37
N HIS A 346 17.67 -13.95 0.47
CA HIS A 346 17.06 -13.54 1.74
C HIS A 346 15.86 -14.43 2.09
N LYS A 347 15.70 -14.69 3.40
CA LYS A 347 14.61 -15.52 3.93
C LYS A 347 13.37 -14.72 4.34
N SER A 348 13.40 -13.39 4.17
CA SER A 348 12.32 -12.47 4.48
C SER A 348 12.41 -11.23 3.60
N PHE A 349 11.56 -10.23 3.83
CA PHE A 349 11.47 -8.98 3.06
C PHE A 349 12.82 -8.28 2.94
N VAL A 350 13.15 -7.82 1.73
CA VAL A 350 14.29 -6.91 1.50
C VAL A 350 13.79 -5.48 1.62
N THR A 351 14.44 -4.70 2.47
CA THR A 351 13.98 -3.37 2.88
C THR A 351 14.80 -2.22 2.32
N ALA A 352 16.08 -2.46 2.04
CA ALA A 352 16.98 -1.46 1.48
C ALA A 352 18.07 -2.12 0.64
N VAL A 353 18.55 -1.41 -0.36
CA VAL A 353 19.72 -1.78 -1.18
C VAL A 353 20.59 -0.57 -1.45
N ALA A 354 21.92 -0.77 -1.59
CA ALA A 354 22.85 0.27 -2.02
C ALA A 354 23.98 -0.34 -2.85
N PHE A 355 24.40 0.36 -3.90
CA PHE A 355 25.59 0.03 -4.69
C PHE A 355 26.85 0.57 -4.02
N THR A 356 27.98 -0.15 -4.16
CA THR A 356 29.31 0.43 -3.92
C THR A 356 29.59 1.51 -4.96
N PRO A 357 30.44 2.53 -4.65
CA PRO A 357 30.74 3.61 -5.59
C PRO A 357 31.32 3.18 -6.94
N ASP A 358 31.90 1.98 -7.02
CA ASP A 358 32.42 1.37 -8.25
C ASP A 358 31.37 0.52 -9.00
N ASP A 359 30.13 0.46 -8.50
CA ASP A 359 28.99 -0.32 -9.01
C ASP A 359 29.24 -1.84 -9.15
N ARG A 360 30.31 -2.38 -8.54
CA ARG A 360 30.65 -3.81 -8.62
C ARG A 360 29.89 -4.66 -7.61
N MET A 361 29.58 -4.09 -6.46
CA MET A 361 28.83 -4.78 -5.41
C MET A 361 27.54 -4.05 -5.08
N LEU A 362 26.54 -4.83 -4.66
CA LEU A 362 25.30 -4.35 -4.07
C LEU A 362 25.20 -4.92 -2.65
N ALA A 363 24.86 -4.08 -1.68
CA ALA A 363 24.45 -4.50 -0.34
C ALA A 363 22.94 -4.50 -0.21
N SER A 364 22.37 -5.47 0.50
CA SER A 364 20.92 -5.56 0.77
C SER A 364 20.64 -5.84 2.23
N ALA A 365 19.65 -5.15 2.81
CA ALA A 365 19.20 -5.34 4.18
C ALA A 365 17.84 -6.06 4.20
N SER A 366 17.64 -6.95 5.19
CA SER A 366 16.41 -7.74 5.26
C SER A 366 15.87 -7.92 6.69
N HIS A 367 14.57 -8.16 6.75
CA HIS A 367 13.88 -8.60 7.97
C HIS A 367 14.35 -9.96 8.48
N ASP A 368 15.11 -10.75 7.70
CA ASP A 368 15.77 -11.97 8.17
C ASP A 368 16.97 -11.70 9.10
N LYS A 369 17.18 -10.44 9.50
CA LYS A 369 18.23 -9.93 10.39
C LYS A 369 19.63 -9.94 9.79
N THR A 370 19.75 -10.18 8.48
CA THR A 370 21.02 -10.22 7.78
C THR A 370 21.16 -9.10 6.76
N VAL A 371 22.41 -8.84 6.40
CA VAL A 371 22.77 -8.09 5.20
C VAL A 371 23.50 -9.03 4.25
N LYS A 372 23.20 -8.94 2.96
CA LYS A 372 23.90 -9.72 1.94
C LYS A 372 24.65 -8.78 0.99
N LEU A 373 25.83 -9.23 0.57
CA LEU A 373 26.64 -8.59 -0.46
C LEU A 373 26.55 -9.43 -1.73
N TRP A 374 26.33 -8.77 -2.86
CA TRP A 374 26.12 -9.38 -4.16
C TRP A 374 27.08 -8.83 -5.19
N ASP A 375 27.58 -9.67 -6.06
CA ASP A 375 28.28 -9.26 -7.28
C ASP A 375 27.25 -8.80 -8.33
N VAL A 376 27.35 -7.54 -8.76
CA VAL A 376 26.36 -6.93 -9.66
C VAL A 376 26.41 -7.53 -11.07
N ALA A 377 27.57 -7.96 -11.53
CA ALA A 377 27.74 -8.50 -12.87
C ALA A 377 27.19 -9.93 -13.02
N THR A 378 27.39 -10.76 -11.98
CA THR A 378 27.02 -12.18 -12.01
C THR A 378 25.71 -12.46 -11.28
N GLY A 379 25.27 -11.55 -10.38
CA GLY A 379 24.12 -11.75 -9.51
C GLY A 379 24.38 -12.73 -8.35
N ASN A 380 25.61 -13.18 -8.15
CA ASN A 380 25.93 -14.14 -7.09
C ASN A 380 26.06 -13.47 -5.73
N GLU A 381 25.61 -14.19 -4.68
CA GLU A 381 25.88 -13.80 -3.31
C GLU A 381 27.38 -13.96 -3.00
N LEU A 382 28.00 -12.86 -2.59
CA LEU A 382 29.41 -12.84 -2.15
C LEU A 382 29.53 -13.17 -0.67
N ARG A 383 28.60 -12.65 0.15
CA ARG A 383 28.68 -12.79 1.60
C ARG A 383 27.33 -12.49 2.30
N THR A 384 27.13 -13.14 3.43
CA THR A 384 26.08 -12.78 4.41
C THR A 384 26.71 -12.20 5.67
N LEU A 385 26.27 -11.01 6.10
CA LEU A 385 26.67 -10.36 7.34
C LEU A 385 25.59 -10.61 8.39
N ALA A 386 25.95 -11.23 9.50
CA ALA A 386 25.08 -11.51 10.63
C ALA A 386 25.65 -10.87 11.90
N GLY A 387 24.81 -10.28 12.75
CA GLY A 387 25.24 -9.60 13.98
C GLY A 387 24.17 -8.73 14.59
N HIS A 388 23.15 -8.34 13.82
CA HIS A 388 21.96 -7.71 14.36
C HIS A 388 21.01 -8.74 15.03
N SER A 389 20.48 -8.40 16.18
CA SER A 389 19.47 -9.23 16.86
C SER A 389 18.05 -8.99 16.36
N GLY A 390 17.80 -7.87 15.70
CA GLY A 390 16.54 -7.46 15.06
C GLY A 390 16.62 -7.38 13.55
N ALA A 391 15.47 -7.16 12.89
CA ALA A 391 15.40 -6.93 11.44
C ALA A 391 16.31 -5.76 11.01
N VAL A 392 17.08 -5.94 9.95
CA VAL A 392 17.88 -4.85 9.35
C VAL A 392 17.01 -4.15 8.31
N VAL A 393 16.82 -2.84 8.48
CA VAL A 393 15.79 -2.13 7.70
C VAL A 393 16.32 -0.97 6.86
N THR A 394 17.56 -0.60 7.07
CA THR A 394 18.22 0.47 6.32
C THR A 394 19.70 0.21 6.23
N LEU A 395 20.33 0.71 5.18
CA LEU A 395 21.77 0.64 5.00
C LEU A 395 22.25 1.83 4.15
N ALA A 396 23.53 2.17 4.32
CA ALA A 396 24.25 3.14 3.50
C ALA A 396 25.72 2.73 3.38
N ILE A 397 26.32 2.99 2.23
CA ILE A 397 27.75 2.74 1.99
C ILE A 397 28.50 4.07 2.04
N SER A 398 29.69 4.08 2.64
CA SER A 398 30.56 5.27 2.68
C SER A 398 30.99 5.70 1.28
N PRO A 399 31.23 7.00 1.02
CA PRO A 399 31.61 7.49 -0.30
C PRO A 399 32.90 6.88 -0.86
N ASP A 400 33.77 6.36 -0.01
CA ASP A 400 35.00 5.64 -0.42
C ASP A 400 34.78 4.13 -0.66
N GLY A 401 33.55 3.65 -0.43
CA GLY A 401 33.15 2.26 -0.63
C GLY A 401 33.67 1.26 0.39
N LYS A 402 34.32 1.71 1.48
CA LYS A 402 34.99 0.83 2.43
C LYS A 402 34.19 0.43 3.64
N ILE A 403 33.18 1.22 3.99
CA ILE A 403 32.37 1.00 5.21
C ILE A 403 30.89 0.95 4.82
N LEU A 404 30.21 -0.08 5.30
CA LEU A 404 28.75 -0.19 5.25
C LEU A 404 28.20 0.15 6.64
N MET A 405 27.23 1.05 6.72
CA MET A 405 26.43 1.32 7.90
C MET A 405 25.05 0.69 7.75
N THR A 406 24.57 0.05 8.82
CA THR A 406 23.25 -0.61 8.85
C THR A 406 22.46 -0.14 10.05
N GLY A 407 21.14 -0.02 9.92
CA GLY A 407 20.23 0.31 11.02
C GLY A 407 19.17 -0.78 11.20
N SER A 408 18.82 -1.05 12.48
CA SER A 408 18.03 -2.23 12.83
C SER A 408 16.93 -1.95 13.85
N TYR A 409 15.99 -2.89 13.92
CA TYR A 409 14.95 -2.99 14.95
C TYR A 409 15.54 -3.24 16.34
N ASP A 410 16.79 -3.71 16.44
CA ASP A 410 17.49 -3.86 17.73
C ASP A 410 17.97 -2.52 18.32
N ARG A 411 17.62 -1.38 17.70
CA ARG A 411 17.95 -0.02 18.13
C ARG A 411 19.42 0.36 18.01
N THR A 412 20.20 -0.45 17.26
CA THR A 412 21.61 -0.17 17.01
C THR A 412 21.86 0.12 15.53
N ALA A 413 22.88 0.93 15.26
CA ALA A 413 23.51 0.97 13.96
C ALA A 413 24.85 0.25 14.04
N LYS A 414 25.23 -0.52 13.00
CA LYS A 414 26.51 -1.22 12.93
C LYS A 414 27.31 -0.76 11.73
N LEU A 415 28.61 -0.69 11.90
CA LEU A 415 29.59 -0.40 10.87
C LEU A 415 30.33 -1.69 10.48
N TRP A 416 30.42 -1.94 9.18
CA TRP A 416 31.01 -3.14 8.61
C TRP A 416 32.08 -2.76 7.60
N GLU A 417 33.24 -3.37 7.66
CA GLU A 417 34.31 -3.23 6.66
C GLU A 417 33.90 -3.94 5.35
N LEU A 418 34.08 -3.28 4.24
CA LEU A 418 33.83 -3.86 2.91
C LEU A 418 35.19 -4.14 2.19
N PRO A 419 35.31 -5.24 1.43
CA PRO A 419 34.33 -6.31 1.21
C PRO A 419 34.37 -7.43 2.27
N SER A 420 35.19 -7.30 3.31
CA SER A 420 35.45 -8.37 4.29
C SER A 420 34.22 -8.76 5.10
N GLY A 421 33.27 -7.82 5.30
CA GLY A 421 32.07 -8.00 6.12
C GLY A 421 32.36 -8.09 7.61
N LYS A 422 33.54 -7.71 8.06
CA LYS A 422 33.92 -7.66 9.48
C LYS A 422 33.19 -6.49 10.16
N GLU A 423 32.55 -6.74 11.29
CA GLU A 423 32.01 -5.66 12.12
C GLU A 423 33.14 -4.79 12.69
N ILE A 424 33.04 -3.48 12.46
CA ILE A 424 34.01 -2.48 12.95
C ILE A 424 33.53 -1.92 14.30
N ALA A 425 32.24 -1.53 14.37
CA ALA A 425 31.67 -0.88 15.54
C ALA A 425 30.15 -1.08 15.61
N THR A 426 29.63 -1.01 16.83
CA THR A 426 28.20 -0.87 17.10
C THR A 426 27.93 0.50 17.71
N LEU A 427 27.12 1.31 17.02
CA LEU A 427 26.70 2.64 17.47
C LEU A 427 25.40 2.49 18.27
N THR A 428 25.45 2.89 19.54
CA THR A 428 24.33 2.80 20.49
C THR A 428 23.88 4.19 20.93
N GLY A 429 22.61 4.34 21.31
CA GLY A 429 22.09 5.63 21.80
C GLY A 429 20.64 5.88 21.38
N HIS A 430 20.15 5.26 20.32
CA HIS A 430 18.74 5.27 20.00
C HIS A 430 17.94 4.43 21.00
N THR A 431 16.79 4.97 21.43
CA THR A 431 15.90 4.29 22.38
C THR A 431 14.80 3.47 21.70
N ASN A 432 14.65 3.63 20.37
CA ASN A 432 13.68 2.91 19.56
C ASN A 432 14.33 2.48 18.24
N ILE A 433 13.58 1.77 17.39
CA ILE A 433 13.99 1.24 16.08
C ILE A 433 14.66 2.31 15.22
N ILE A 434 15.82 2.00 14.64
CA ILE A 434 16.48 2.85 13.64
C ILE A 434 15.86 2.57 12.27
N ARG A 435 15.35 3.62 11.61
CA ARG A 435 14.63 3.53 10.32
C ARG A 435 15.39 4.09 9.13
N ALA A 436 16.33 4.98 9.35
CA ALA A 436 17.13 5.57 8.29
C ALA A 436 18.58 5.77 8.75
N VAL A 437 19.50 5.56 7.81
CA VAL A 437 20.91 5.92 7.96
C VAL A 437 21.41 6.55 6.66
N ALA A 438 22.37 7.48 6.75
CA ALA A 438 23.02 8.08 5.60
C ALA A 438 24.43 8.53 5.95
N TYR A 439 25.33 8.50 4.95
CA TYR A 439 26.68 9.10 5.04
C TYR A 439 26.66 10.52 4.49
N ALA A 440 27.45 11.39 5.08
CA ALA A 440 27.79 12.66 4.46
C ALA A 440 28.64 12.41 3.19
N PRO A 441 28.43 13.18 2.10
CA PRO A 441 29.26 13.06 0.89
C PRO A 441 30.76 13.23 1.11
N ASP A 442 31.20 13.95 2.15
CA ASP A 442 32.60 14.11 2.52
C ASP A 442 33.18 12.90 3.29
N GLY A 443 32.37 11.91 3.63
CA GLY A 443 32.73 10.67 4.32
C GLY A 443 33.16 10.82 5.78
N LYS A 444 33.11 12.03 6.37
CA LYS A 444 33.56 12.26 7.75
C LYS A 444 32.50 11.92 8.78
N THR A 445 31.24 12.15 8.44
CA THR A 445 30.11 11.95 9.32
C THR A 445 29.06 11.03 8.71
N ALA A 446 28.25 10.43 9.58
CA ALA A 446 27.05 9.71 9.21
C ALA A 446 25.91 10.08 10.16
N ILE A 447 24.68 9.83 9.73
CA ILE A 447 23.48 10.07 10.52
C ILE A 447 22.65 8.80 10.62
N SER A 448 21.96 8.67 11.74
CA SER A 448 20.91 7.68 11.97
C SER A 448 19.68 8.33 12.54
N ALA A 449 18.49 7.81 12.20
CA ALA A 449 17.24 8.29 12.73
C ALA A 449 16.26 7.15 13.01
N GLY A 450 15.39 7.35 13.97
CA GLY A 450 14.53 6.29 14.44
C GLY A 450 13.15 6.72 14.92
N TYR A 451 12.43 5.74 15.43
CA TYR A 451 11.10 5.93 16.02
C TYR A 451 11.15 6.57 17.42
N ASP A 452 12.34 6.90 17.93
CA ASP A 452 12.53 7.74 19.10
C ASP A 452 12.50 9.25 18.78
N GLU A 453 12.05 9.60 17.54
CA GLU A 453 11.84 10.99 17.08
C GLU A 453 13.15 11.79 16.95
N THR A 454 14.32 11.14 17.09
CA THR A 454 15.63 11.80 17.06
C THR A 454 16.43 11.43 15.82
N ILE A 455 17.36 12.33 15.47
CA ILE A 455 18.43 12.10 14.49
C ILE A 455 19.74 12.21 15.24
N LYS A 456 20.62 11.21 15.10
CA LYS A 456 21.95 11.25 15.70
C LYS A 456 23.01 11.43 14.63
N LEU A 457 23.94 12.35 14.90
CA LEU A 457 25.09 12.64 14.07
C LEU A 457 26.33 11.93 14.66
N TRP A 458 27.03 11.19 13.83
CA TRP A 458 28.17 10.35 14.23
C TRP A 458 29.44 10.77 13.52
N ASP A 459 30.57 10.86 14.24
CA ASP A 459 31.92 10.92 13.68
C ASP A 459 32.38 9.51 13.34
N ILE A 460 32.70 9.29 12.07
CA ILE A 460 33.05 7.95 11.57
C ILE A 460 34.46 7.53 11.96
N GLY A 461 35.37 8.46 12.14
CA GLY A 461 36.75 8.17 12.55
C GLY A 461 36.84 7.69 14.00
N SER A 462 36.10 8.30 14.91
CA SER A 462 36.08 7.95 16.35
C SER A 462 34.92 7.04 16.75
N HIS A 463 33.94 6.83 15.88
CA HIS A 463 32.70 6.10 16.13
C HIS A 463 31.85 6.67 17.28
N ARG A 464 31.94 8.00 17.52
CA ARG A 464 31.23 8.69 18.61
C ARG A 464 30.08 9.54 18.10
N GLU A 465 29.06 9.67 18.93
CA GLU A 465 27.98 10.63 18.71
C GLU A 465 28.54 12.06 18.86
N ILE A 466 28.26 12.91 17.86
CA ILE A 466 28.61 14.33 17.84
C ILE A 466 27.45 15.15 18.39
N ALA A 467 26.21 14.84 17.94
CA ALA A 467 25.01 15.58 18.29
C ALA A 467 23.76 14.72 18.14
N THR A 468 22.72 15.12 18.88
CA THR A 468 21.33 14.63 18.70
C THR A 468 20.46 15.80 18.25
N LEU A 469 19.81 15.69 17.09
CA LEU A 469 18.86 16.64 16.55
C LEU A 469 17.44 16.24 17.01
N THR A 470 16.73 17.17 17.64
CA THR A 470 15.38 16.98 18.17
C THR A 470 14.44 18.05 17.62
N GLY A 471 13.17 17.73 17.38
CA GLY A 471 12.18 18.67 16.86
C GLY A 471 11.05 18.03 16.08
N HIS A 472 11.22 16.77 15.58
CA HIS A 472 10.11 15.99 15.07
C HIS A 472 9.21 15.52 16.24
N THR A 473 7.89 15.43 15.98
CA THR A 473 6.88 14.96 16.95
C THR A 473 6.37 13.55 16.61
N GLY A 474 7.04 12.89 15.68
CA GLY A 474 6.80 11.50 15.26
C GLY A 474 8.08 10.86 14.78
N GLY A 475 8.08 9.51 14.70
CA GLY A 475 9.25 8.75 14.31
C GLY A 475 9.83 9.19 12.95
N VAL A 476 11.14 9.39 12.89
CA VAL A 476 11.86 9.81 11.68
C VAL A 476 12.12 8.58 10.81
N LYS A 477 11.65 8.63 9.56
CA LYS A 477 11.69 7.49 8.61
C LYS A 477 12.67 7.66 7.47
N ALA A 478 13.01 8.88 7.13
CA ALA A 478 13.84 9.20 5.97
C ALA A 478 14.91 10.22 6.33
N LEU A 479 16.08 10.05 5.72
CA LEU A 479 17.24 10.94 5.87
C LEU A 479 17.95 11.10 4.53
N ALA A 480 18.41 12.31 4.25
CA ALA A 480 19.31 12.59 3.14
C ALA A 480 20.27 13.73 3.52
N TYR A 481 21.52 13.65 3.09
CA TYR A 481 22.43 14.80 3.09
C TYR A 481 22.30 15.57 1.77
N SER A 482 22.46 16.88 1.83
CA SER A 482 22.71 17.69 0.63
C SER A 482 24.08 17.32 0.03
N PRO A 483 24.27 17.43 -1.31
CA PRO A 483 25.52 17.07 -1.97
C PRO A 483 26.75 17.85 -1.47
N ASP A 484 26.55 19.03 -0.93
CA ASP A 484 27.60 19.87 -0.32
C ASP A 484 27.88 19.56 1.16
N SER A 485 27.22 18.56 1.73
CA SER A 485 27.32 18.12 3.14
C SER A 485 26.87 19.19 4.17
N ARG A 486 26.17 20.27 3.76
CA ARG A 486 25.77 21.36 4.66
C ARG A 486 24.43 21.16 5.31
N LEU A 487 23.50 20.51 4.60
CA LEU A 487 22.14 20.30 5.08
C LEU A 487 21.84 18.81 5.25
N ILE A 488 21.00 18.50 6.20
CA ILE A 488 20.30 17.23 6.36
C ILE A 488 18.82 17.50 6.10
N ALA A 489 18.17 16.67 5.28
CA ALA A 489 16.73 16.58 5.18
C ALA A 489 16.24 15.34 5.94
N SER A 490 15.20 15.47 6.74
CA SER A 490 14.56 14.37 7.45
C SER A 490 13.06 14.35 7.19
N GLY A 491 12.50 13.16 6.97
CA GLY A 491 11.07 12.95 6.80
C GLY A 491 10.49 12.12 7.95
N SER A 492 9.34 12.50 8.47
CA SER A 492 8.77 11.90 9.68
C SER A 492 7.32 11.43 9.53
N ILE A 493 6.89 10.62 10.50
CA ILE A 493 5.49 10.20 10.68
C ILE A 493 4.59 11.40 10.98
N ASP A 494 5.14 12.49 11.50
CA ASP A 494 4.40 13.74 11.78
C ASP A 494 3.91 14.47 10.50
N GLY A 495 4.29 13.98 9.32
CA GLY A 495 3.89 14.55 8.02
C GLY A 495 4.80 15.66 7.52
N THR A 496 5.87 15.99 8.23
CA THR A 496 6.78 17.09 7.90
C THR A 496 8.12 16.60 7.36
N ILE A 497 8.75 17.47 6.58
CA ILE A 497 10.19 17.43 6.30
C ILE A 497 10.85 18.54 7.07
N LYS A 498 11.94 18.23 7.79
CA LYS A 498 12.78 19.24 8.42
C LYS A 498 14.14 19.30 7.75
N LEU A 499 14.65 20.52 7.61
CA LEU A 499 16.01 20.80 7.14
C LEU A 499 16.86 21.23 8.34
N TRP A 500 18.06 20.69 8.44
CA TRP A 500 19.00 20.92 9.54
C TRP A 500 20.34 21.35 8.99
N ASP A 501 20.95 22.36 9.60
CA ASP A 501 22.34 22.75 9.32
C ASP A 501 23.29 21.81 10.06
N VAL A 502 24.16 21.14 9.31
CA VAL A 502 25.08 20.11 9.85
C VAL A 502 26.07 20.70 10.84
N SER A 503 26.55 21.92 10.60
CA SER A 503 27.61 22.55 11.40
C SER A 503 27.13 23.00 12.78
N SER A 504 25.91 23.54 12.85
CA SER A 504 25.31 24.03 14.09
C SER A 504 24.41 22.99 14.76
N ALA A 505 24.09 21.89 14.06
CA ALA A 505 23.12 20.87 14.48
C ALA A 505 21.74 21.46 14.82
N LYS A 506 21.32 22.54 14.13
CA LYS A 506 20.04 23.24 14.36
C LYS A 506 19.10 23.07 13.18
N GLU A 507 17.80 23.08 13.51
CA GLU A 507 16.75 23.16 12.49
C GLU A 507 16.81 24.52 11.76
N VAL A 508 16.76 24.46 10.42
CA VAL A 508 16.76 25.63 9.52
C VAL A 508 15.34 25.88 9.00
N ALA A 509 14.58 24.82 8.75
CA ALA A 509 13.26 24.91 8.17
C ALA A 509 12.41 23.68 8.46
N THR A 510 11.09 23.89 8.46
CA THR A 510 10.07 22.83 8.40
C THR A 510 9.22 23.04 7.15
N ILE A 511 8.95 21.97 6.41
CA ILE A 511 8.07 21.93 5.25
C ILE A 511 6.93 20.95 5.56
N ASP A 512 5.70 21.44 5.60
CA ASP A 512 4.50 20.61 5.73
C ASP A 512 4.17 20.00 4.37
N VAL A 513 4.26 18.68 4.24
CA VAL A 513 4.30 18.03 2.92
C VAL A 513 3.10 17.14 2.68
N HIS A 514 2.75 16.33 3.65
CA HIS A 514 1.75 15.27 3.47
C HIS A 514 0.72 15.30 4.59
N THR A 515 -0.48 14.87 4.27
CA THR A 515 -1.52 14.58 5.28
C THR A 515 -1.20 13.34 6.13
N GLY A 516 -0.02 12.73 5.93
CA GLY A 516 0.45 11.53 6.61
C GLY A 516 1.97 11.34 6.48
N PRO A 517 2.50 10.17 6.91
CA PRO A 517 3.94 9.92 7.03
C PRO A 517 4.76 10.20 5.77
N VAL A 518 5.89 10.87 5.92
CA VAL A 518 6.95 10.99 4.91
C VAL A 518 7.86 9.77 5.00
N HIS A 519 7.92 8.97 3.93
CA HIS A 519 8.66 7.70 3.91
C HIS A 519 10.05 7.81 3.29
N SER A 520 10.26 8.76 2.38
CA SER A 520 11.51 9.00 1.67
C SER A 520 11.71 10.47 1.40
N VAL A 521 12.95 10.93 1.51
CA VAL A 521 13.41 12.25 1.06
C VAL A 521 14.74 12.08 0.33
N THR A 522 14.98 12.86 -0.73
CA THR A 522 16.23 12.81 -1.49
C THR A 522 16.50 14.16 -2.13
N PHE A 523 17.77 14.61 -2.07
CA PHE A 523 18.23 15.79 -2.82
C PHE A 523 18.58 15.40 -4.25
N SER A 524 18.37 16.34 -5.18
CA SER A 524 18.95 16.22 -6.51
C SER A 524 20.48 16.34 -6.44
N PRO A 525 21.23 15.76 -7.39
CA PRO A 525 22.70 15.79 -7.36
C PRO A 525 23.32 17.20 -7.32
N GLU A 526 22.63 18.20 -7.88
CA GLU A 526 23.06 19.59 -7.80
C GLU A 526 22.59 20.31 -6.50
N GLY A 527 21.82 19.63 -5.64
CA GLY A 527 21.35 20.16 -4.37
C GLY A 527 20.23 21.19 -4.44
N LYS A 528 19.68 21.46 -5.62
CA LYS A 528 18.65 22.50 -5.82
C LYS A 528 17.23 22.01 -5.56
N LEU A 529 16.98 20.73 -5.78
CA LEU A 529 15.68 20.12 -5.63
C LEU A 529 15.68 19.10 -4.49
N LEU A 530 14.55 18.99 -3.81
CA LEU A 530 14.26 17.97 -2.81
C LEU A 530 13.00 17.24 -3.22
N ALA A 531 13.08 15.92 -3.40
CA ALA A 531 11.93 15.08 -3.67
C ALA A 531 11.51 14.33 -2.42
N SER A 532 10.19 14.15 -2.23
CA SER A 532 9.64 13.36 -1.13
C SER A 532 8.56 12.39 -1.59
N ALA A 533 8.55 11.22 -0.97
CA ALA A 533 7.54 10.20 -1.16
C ALA A 533 6.96 9.79 0.20
N GLY A 534 5.65 9.58 0.27
CA GLY A 534 4.99 9.36 1.55
C GLY A 534 3.58 8.78 1.44
N ALA A 535 2.67 9.23 2.30
CA ALA A 535 1.27 8.81 2.30
C ALA A 535 0.47 9.49 1.17
N SER A 536 1.03 9.53 -0.03
CA SER A 536 0.43 10.07 -1.25
C SER A 536 0.80 9.18 -2.44
N ASP A 537 -0.05 9.15 -3.45
CA ASP A 537 0.22 8.48 -4.73
C ASP A 537 1.15 9.32 -5.61
N ASP A 538 1.34 10.59 -5.26
CA ASP A 538 2.24 11.52 -5.95
C ASP A 538 3.59 11.58 -5.23
N VAL A 539 4.69 11.76 -6.00
CA VAL A 539 5.98 12.16 -5.47
C VAL A 539 6.07 13.68 -5.55
N GLN A 540 6.21 14.32 -4.39
CA GLN A 540 6.30 15.77 -4.29
C GLN A 540 7.72 16.25 -4.52
N LEU A 541 7.84 17.47 -5.00
CA LEU A 541 9.11 18.10 -5.35
C LEU A 541 9.13 19.54 -4.84
N PHE A 542 10.26 19.92 -4.26
CA PHE A 542 10.47 21.25 -3.68
C PHE A 542 11.75 21.86 -4.20
N GLU A 543 11.77 23.18 -4.33
CA GLU A 543 13.00 23.95 -4.47
C GLU A 543 13.64 24.13 -3.11
N VAL A 544 14.93 23.80 -2.97
CA VAL A 544 15.61 23.79 -1.65
C VAL A 544 15.77 25.20 -1.08
N GLU A 545 16.08 26.19 -1.93
CA GLU A 545 16.36 27.57 -1.51
C GLU A 545 15.10 28.30 -1.07
N THR A 546 14.04 28.26 -1.88
CA THR A 546 12.78 28.97 -1.62
C THR A 546 11.82 28.15 -0.77
N ARG A 547 11.96 26.81 -0.79
CA ARG A 547 11.05 25.82 -0.16
C ARG A 547 9.69 25.75 -0.85
N ASP A 548 9.57 26.31 -2.02
CA ASP A 548 8.34 26.27 -2.79
C ASP A 548 8.07 24.86 -3.33
N GLU A 549 6.82 24.43 -3.22
CA GLU A 549 6.37 23.18 -3.83
C GLU A 549 6.24 23.37 -5.35
N LEU A 550 6.89 22.47 -6.08
CA LEU A 550 6.82 22.39 -7.53
C LEU A 550 5.75 21.35 -7.95
N ALA A 551 5.39 21.33 -9.24
CA ALA A 551 4.45 20.35 -9.77
C ALA A 551 4.92 18.91 -9.44
N PRO A 552 4.07 18.06 -8.79
CA PRO A 552 4.44 16.72 -8.41
C PRO A 552 4.51 15.75 -9.60
N PHE A 553 5.14 14.58 -9.37
CA PHE A 553 5.13 13.48 -10.33
C PHE A 553 3.89 12.60 -10.06
N LYS A 554 2.94 12.61 -11.01
CA LYS A 554 1.64 11.93 -10.87
C LYS A 554 1.56 10.67 -11.69
N GLY A 555 1.07 9.57 -11.08
CA GLY A 555 0.81 8.35 -11.84
C GLY A 555 0.86 7.04 -11.07
N HIS A 556 1.46 6.96 -9.87
CA HIS A 556 1.30 5.78 -9.03
C HIS A 556 -0.18 5.58 -8.68
N THR A 557 -0.59 4.32 -8.62
CA THR A 557 -1.97 3.94 -8.28
C THR A 557 -2.14 3.57 -6.81
N ALA A 558 -1.05 3.72 -6.04
CA ALA A 558 -1.00 3.59 -4.59
C ALA A 558 0.21 4.38 -4.08
N TRP A 559 0.33 4.60 -2.77
CA TRP A 559 1.37 5.45 -2.19
C TRP A 559 2.75 5.22 -2.80
N ALA A 560 3.34 6.28 -3.32
CA ALA A 560 4.75 6.33 -3.64
C ALA A 560 5.53 6.31 -2.32
N ARG A 561 6.29 5.26 -2.08
CA ARG A 561 6.93 5.04 -0.78
C ARG A 561 8.39 5.42 -0.74
N PHE A 562 9.07 5.31 -1.86
CA PHE A 562 10.50 5.64 -1.96
C PHE A 562 10.78 6.35 -3.28
N CYS A 563 11.73 7.27 -3.27
CA CYS A 563 12.20 7.94 -4.49
C CYS A 563 13.71 8.16 -4.45
N ALA A 564 14.32 8.19 -5.64
CA ALA A 564 15.74 8.43 -5.83
C ALA A 564 15.99 9.16 -7.15
N PHE A 565 16.86 10.17 -7.15
CA PHE A 565 17.33 10.79 -8.38
C PHE A 565 18.40 9.94 -9.07
N SER A 566 18.45 10.00 -10.40
CA SER A 566 19.59 9.49 -11.16
C SER A 566 20.83 10.36 -10.89
N PRO A 567 22.06 9.81 -11.04
CA PRO A 567 23.30 10.55 -10.76
C PRO A 567 23.48 11.82 -11.59
N ASP A 568 22.86 11.88 -12.78
CA ASP A 568 22.88 13.07 -13.66
C ASP A 568 21.73 14.06 -13.37
N GLY A 569 20.87 13.75 -12.39
CA GLY A 569 19.73 14.58 -11.98
C GLY A 569 18.58 14.66 -12.98
N LYS A 570 18.67 13.98 -14.15
CA LYS A 570 17.66 14.10 -15.20
C LYS A 570 16.46 13.20 -14.99
N MET A 571 16.63 12.10 -14.28
CA MET A 571 15.57 11.16 -13.96
C MET A 571 15.32 11.07 -12.46
N LEU A 572 14.09 10.74 -12.11
CA LEU A 572 13.69 10.30 -10.78
C LEU A 572 13.10 8.89 -10.90
N ALA A 573 13.47 7.99 -10.02
CA ALA A 573 12.79 6.71 -9.83
C ALA A 573 11.89 6.80 -8.60
N SER A 574 10.69 6.25 -8.67
CA SER A 574 9.81 6.10 -7.51
C SER A 574 9.29 4.68 -7.41
N ALA A 575 9.25 4.16 -6.18
CA ALA A 575 8.73 2.84 -5.86
C ALA A 575 7.40 2.97 -5.12
N GLY A 576 6.36 2.30 -5.64
CA GLY A 576 5.00 2.40 -5.13
C GLY A 576 4.51 1.13 -4.42
N LEU A 577 3.47 1.30 -3.63
CA LEU A 577 2.70 0.19 -3.07
C LEU A 577 1.83 -0.52 -4.13
N ASP A 578 1.84 -0.01 -5.37
CA ASP A 578 1.23 -0.61 -6.57
C ASP A 578 2.13 -1.68 -7.21
N ASN A 579 3.22 -2.09 -6.54
CA ASN A 579 4.21 -3.07 -6.98
C ASN A 579 5.00 -2.64 -8.23
N THR A 580 4.96 -1.35 -8.58
CA THR A 580 5.70 -0.80 -9.72
C THR A 580 6.80 0.15 -9.27
N VAL A 581 7.84 0.25 -10.09
CA VAL A 581 8.75 1.38 -10.07
C VAL A 581 8.48 2.22 -11.31
N ARG A 582 8.34 3.52 -11.12
CA ARG A 582 8.17 4.46 -12.23
C ARG A 582 9.41 5.31 -12.38
N LEU A 583 9.79 5.54 -13.62
CA LEU A 583 10.88 6.43 -13.98
C LEU A 583 10.28 7.69 -14.61
N TRP A 584 10.77 8.84 -14.17
CA TRP A 584 10.24 10.15 -14.54
C TRP A 584 11.36 11.01 -15.12
N ASP A 585 11.04 11.79 -16.13
CA ASP A 585 11.89 12.89 -16.59
C ASP A 585 11.68 14.09 -15.64
N VAL A 586 12.75 14.54 -15.01
CA VAL A 586 12.69 15.58 -13.98
C VAL A 586 12.28 16.94 -14.53
N ALA A 587 12.67 17.27 -15.76
CA ALA A 587 12.36 18.56 -16.37
C ALA A 587 10.88 18.67 -16.80
N THR A 588 10.35 17.60 -17.39
CA THR A 588 8.99 17.60 -17.96
C THR A 588 7.94 17.04 -17.00
N ARG A 589 8.35 16.38 -15.91
CA ARG A 589 7.48 15.67 -14.95
C ARG A 589 6.72 14.50 -15.57
N ARG A 590 7.10 14.04 -16.75
CA ARG A 590 6.44 12.92 -17.44
C ARG A 590 7.07 11.59 -17.08
N GLN A 591 6.23 10.58 -16.98
CA GLN A 591 6.69 9.20 -16.85
C GLN A 591 7.40 8.77 -18.14
N THR A 592 8.61 8.20 -17.99
CA THR A 592 9.42 7.69 -19.11
C THR A 592 9.36 6.18 -19.21
N ALA A 593 9.19 5.48 -18.09
CA ALA A 593 9.06 4.02 -18.05
C ALA A 593 8.36 3.53 -16.78
N ALA A 594 7.89 2.28 -16.82
CA ALA A 594 7.44 1.54 -15.66
C ALA A 594 8.16 0.18 -15.61
N LEU A 595 8.71 -0.18 -14.43
CA LEU A 595 9.39 -1.44 -14.18
C LEU A 595 8.44 -2.34 -13.39
N LYS A 596 8.06 -3.47 -13.97
CA LYS A 596 7.14 -4.45 -13.39
C LYS A 596 7.79 -5.81 -13.30
N GLY A 597 7.53 -6.54 -12.22
CA GLY A 597 8.05 -7.91 -12.06
C GLY A 597 8.20 -8.31 -10.60
N HIS A 598 8.14 -7.39 -9.64
CA HIS A 598 7.99 -7.76 -8.24
C HIS A 598 6.57 -8.23 -7.96
N LEU A 599 6.47 -9.31 -7.18
CA LEU A 599 5.19 -9.91 -6.83
C LEU A 599 4.52 -9.24 -5.62
N ARG A 600 5.27 -8.38 -4.91
CA ARG A 600 4.80 -7.67 -3.70
C ARG A 600 5.35 -6.24 -3.67
N ARG A 601 4.91 -5.44 -2.70
CA ARG A 601 5.30 -4.04 -2.48
C ARG A 601 6.79 -3.83 -2.60
N ILE A 602 7.16 -2.80 -3.34
CA ILE A 602 8.55 -2.37 -3.46
C ILE A 602 8.84 -1.40 -2.32
N HIS A 603 9.87 -1.71 -1.54
CA HIS A 603 10.27 -0.91 -0.38
C HIS A 603 11.32 0.13 -0.71
N PHE A 604 12.16 -0.15 -1.71
CA PHE A 604 13.32 0.66 -2.00
C PHE A 604 13.63 0.67 -3.48
N VAL A 605 14.14 1.79 -3.98
CA VAL A 605 14.67 1.95 -5.33
C VAL A 605 15.92 2.83 -5.28
N THR A 606 16.93 2.49 -6.06
CA THR A 606 18.13 3.31 -6.23
C THR A 606 18.74 3.11 -7.62
N PHE A 607 19.51 4.08 -8.09
CA PHE A 607 20.33 3.96 -9.29
C PHE A 607 21.74 3.51 -8.95
N SER A 608 22.41 2.83 -9.89
CA SER A 608 23.88 2.70 -9.88
C SER A 608 24.54 4.07 -10.08
N HIS A 609 25.79 4.23 -9.64
CA HIS A 609 26.49 5.50 -9.74
C HIS A 609 26.77 5.90 -11.20
N ASP A 610 26.86 4.94 -12.12
CA ASP A 610 26.95 5.19 -13.57
C ASP A 610 25.59 5.46 -14.23
N GLY A 611 24.50 5.37 -13.48
CA GLY A 611 23.13 5.62 -13.91
C GLY A 611 22.54 4.56 -14.85
N LYS A 612 23.25 3.43 -15.11
CA LYS A 612 22.81 2.43 -16.08
C LYS A 612 21.91 1.35 -15.51
N ILE A 613 21.91 1.17 -14.19
CA ILE A 613 21.15 0.14 -13.51
C ILE A 613 20.23 0.79 -12.46
N VAL A 614 19.00 0.31 -12.39
CA VAL A 614 18.08 0.57 -11.28
C VAL A 614 17.99 -0.70 -10.44
N ALA A 615 18.25 -0.60 -9.14
CA ALA A 615 18.04 -1.69 -8.18
C ALA A 615 16.80 -1.46 -7.35
N THR A 616 16.01 -2.52 -7.17
CA THR A 616 14.76 -2.49 -6.43
C THR A 616 14.71 -3.60 -5.39
N ALA A 617 14.19 -3.30 -4.21
CA ALA A 617 14.03 -4.27 -3.12
C ALA A 617 12.56 -4.36 -2.70
N ALA A 618 12.05 -5.59 -2.51
CA ALA A 618 10.62 -5.80 -2.28
C ALA A 618 10.29 -6.79 -1.16
N MET A 619 9.01 -6.78 -0.78
CA MET A 619 8.43 -7.72 0.20
C MET A 619 8.35 -9.16 -0.30
N ASP A 620 8.61 -9.42 -1.58
CA ASP A 620 8.72 -10.78 -2.11
C ASP A 620 10.07 -11.46 -1.77
N GLY A 621 10.92 -10.79 -1.00
CA GLY A 621 12.23 -11.29 -0.58
C GLY A 621 13.30 -11.23 -1.68
N THR A 622 12.98 -10.62 -2.83
CA THR A 622 13.89 -10.51 -3.99
C THR A 622 14.41 -9.08 -4.16
N ILE A 623 15.55 -9.00 -4.80
CA ILE A 623 16.12 -7.77 -5.36
C ILE A 623 16.11 -7.95 -6.87
N LYS A 624 15.65 -6.95 -7.61
CA LYS A 624 15.71 -6.97 -9.08
C LYS A 624 16.61 -5.83 -9.57
N LEU A 625 17.42 -6.16 -10.57
CA LEU A 625 18.23 -5.20 -11.31
C LEU A 625 17.60 -5.00 -12.69
N TRP A 626 17.48 -3.75 -13.09
CA TRP A 626 16.86 -3.33 -14.33
C TRP A 626 17.82 -2.46 -15.12
N ASP A 627 17.90 -2.65 -16.43
CA ASP A 627 18.60 -1.70 -17.27
C ASP A 627 17.82 -0.39 -17.32
N THR A 628 18.51 0.73 -17.09
CA THR A 628 17.89 2.06 -17.19
C THR A 628 17.51 2.31 -18.66
N PRO A 629 16.24 2.55 -18.98
CA PRO A 629 15.82 2.82 -20.34
C PRO A 629 16.57 4.02 -20.93
N ARG A 630 17.14 3.86 -22.13
CA ARG A 630 17.78 4.98 -22.83
C ARG A 630 16.74 6.03 -23.09
N GLN A 631 17.00 7.28 -22.73
CA GLN A 631 16.17 8.41 -23.14
C GLN A 631 16.09 8.43 -24.67
N VAL A 632 14.92 8.18 -25.22
CA VAL A 632 14.67 8.46 -26.64
C VAL A 632 14.64 9.98 -26.75
N PRO A 633 15.55 10.62 -27.55
CA PRO A 633 15.46 12.06 -27.72
C PRO A 633 14.07 12.41 -28.26
N PRO A 634 13.47 13.53 -27.85
CA PRO A 634 12.19 13.95 -28.39
C PRO A 634 12.29 13.98 -29.91
N LEU A 635 11.34 13.34 -30.59
CA LEU A 635 11.24 13.37 -32.05
C LEU A 635 11.29 14.84 -32.49
N ALA A 636 12.39 15.22 -33.09
CA ALA A 636 12.55 16.54 -33.67
C ALA A 636 11.48 16.70 -34.76
N GLY A 637 10.52 17.60 -34.57
CA GLY A 637 9.63 18.07 -35.58
C GLY A 637 8.16 17.65 -35.50
N SER A 638 7.41 18.36 -34.69
CA SER A 638 6.08 18.83 -35.07
C SER A 638 5.89 20.22 -34.46
N SER A 639 6.34 21.22 -35.19
CA SER A 639 5.90 22.61 -35.04
C SER A 639 4.40 22.65 -35.33
N ILE A 640 3.57 22.57 -34.31
CA ILE A 640 2.17 22.97 -34.41
C ILE A 640 2.18 24.49 -34.32
N THR A 641 2.17 25.14 -35.50
CA THR A 641 1.82 26.54 -35.62
C THR A 641 0.42 26.75 -35.05
N ALA A 642 0.33 27.54 -33.98
CA ALA A 642 -0.94 28.02 -33.46
C ALA A 642 -1.65 28.86 -34.55
N PRO A 643 -2.95 28.68 -34.81
CA PRO A 643 -3.70 29.61 -35.65
C PRO A 643 -3.86 30.93 -34.89
N ALA A 644 -3.49 32.02 -35.55
CA ALA A 644 -3.77 33.38 -35.13
C ALA A 644 -5.30 33.62 -35.18
N ARG A 645 -5.86 34.05 -34.12
CA ARG A 645 -6.93 34.98 -33.75
C ARG A 645 -7.72 34.54 -32.52
#